data_d51c2cd9a9680cd9dcd4ffced4f8e83a
#
_entry.id   d51c2cd9a9680cd9dcd4ffced4f8e83a
#
_cell.length_a   1.000
_cell.length_b   1.000
_cell.length_c   1.000
_cell.angle_alpha   90.00
_cell.angle_beta   90.00
_cell.angle_gamma   90.00
#
_symmetry.space_group_name_H-M   'P 1'
#
loop_
_entity.id
_entity.type
_entity.pdbx_description
1 polymer ?
#
loop_
_entity_poly.entity_id
_entity_poly.type
_entity_poly.pdbx_seq_one_letter_code
_entity_poly.pdbx_strand_id
1 'polypeptide(L)'
;VSQAATSAHPARLLLTADVLTRLQARAAAADPAWIALKAHCDLLATGTANIPSANAYPDYPNVGQGYEGDGYVPEVMALGLCYQTIAATDPTSAAAYAKAGDQLLTAVSTPAASGGQDPSTDDGYGIRNYGVAMAFGFDWLYSGLQASTRTAVITALNSWVGWYDASGFSNTAPVGNYFAGYVLAKAASGLATSPDNASAAGYWSDVQTTMYPQLLQAIYAPSMKGGGWPEGWEYGPLAIENYALLFWSVDSAAGLDWFDQIPHVRDEATYMSYFAWPSLKHVDDQGTIHSGVAMNPSGTAASAMASMLAYHGDAYAPTAKAFASALLATNDDALAPWQAFLYVDSAQPAGSYTTQPLSYFAAGPNHVAVRSSWDTSATWGSFVPGTYIDSTDSGEQGYNSGAVAIVSGDTPILCNATGQLPQVDGTTGENLVYADSYNGGPRALNNTFGATGIMQAAFGPGSAKTHAVNYEDNGTFVHSRGVDLEQMYEPAGIVSQWTRDFAYVRPGVFVVYDRTTSTASDTWISWHTETAPTTVSVADTTQERFDVPGGSFRMLLPKTAAVTTVPVAAGITRLETHSSNASEDFLTVVTAGTTPAMTRLSASDGNVASGAVVGVHVLSARNAVVLFNDDHAAAQTTASATYTVAQTAAADHVLFDMASSASGYAVTAATGSAGSLTVTVTPGGKFSLTAAGTLTFVVNTDGSVEAASTTSTTPPPAPVDDAGAPPPVETDAGVPPNNADAGTDPAPESDGGHSRSGCAFIGRMLHCKEGD
;
A
#
# COMPACT_ATOMS: atom_id res chain seq x y z
N VAL A 1 15.12 -51.86 17.95
CA VAL A 1 16.47 -51.34 17.68
C VAL A 1 16.28 -49.85 17.51
N SER A 2 16.60 -49.09 18.56
CA SER A 2 16.58 -47.65 18.56
C SER A 2 17.66 -47.16 17.61
N GLN A 3 17.28 -46.66 16.46
CA GLN A 3 18.16 -45.83 15.65
C GLN A 3 18.21 -44.46 16.33
N ALA A 4 19.33 -44.18 16.99
CA ALA A 4 19.66 -42.83 17.38
C ALA A 4 19.77 -42.01 16.07
N ALA A 5 18.83 -41.13 15.85
CA ALA A 5 18.86 -40.22 14.72
C ALA A 5 20.01 -39.22 14.93
N THR A 6 21.16 -39.52 14.38
CA THR A 6 22.11 -38.47 14.04
C THR A 6 21.50 -37.76 12.82
N SER A 7 20.76 -36.70 13.04
CA SER A 7 20.20 -35.88 11.99
C SER A 7 21.32 -35.26 11.16
N ALA A 8 21.62 -35.86 10.02
CA ALA A 8 22.56 -35.32 9.05
C ALA A 8 22.00 -34.06 8.36
N HIS A 9 20.77 -33.73 8.63
CA HIS A 9 20.04 -32.60 8.05
C HIS A 9 19.19 -31.94 9.15
N PRO A 10 19.76 -31.01 9.96
CA PRO A 10 18.99 -30.20 10.90
C PRO A 10 18.06 -29.26 10.12
N ALA A 11 16.92 -28.96 10.69
CA ALA A 11 16.04 -27.89 10.14
C ALA A 11 16.82 -26.58 10.09
N ARG A 12 16.65 -25.82 9.00
CA ARG A 12 17.39 -24.61 8.70
C ARG A 12 16.47 -23.41 8.54
N LEU A 13 15.31 -23.60 7.89
CA LEU A 13 14.37 -22.53 7.62
C LEU A 13 13.61 -22.17 8.89
N LEU A 14 13.72 -20.95 9.35
CA LEU A 14 13.09 -20.35 10.55
C LEU A 14 13.47 -21.02 11.90
N LEU A 15 13.68 -22.31 11.94
CA LEU A 15 13.82 -23.10 13.17
C LEU A 15 15.27 -23.18 13.62
N THR A 16 15.85 -22.03 14.01
CA THR A 16 17.15 -22.01 14.68
C THR A 16 17.10 -22.75 16.03
N ALA A 17 18.25 -23.08 16.60
CA ALA A 17 18.33 -23.74 17.91
C ALA A 17 17.61 -22.93 19.02
N ASP A 18 17.71 -21.60 18.99
CA ASP A 18 17.07 -20.72 19.94
C ASP A 18 15.55 -20.69 19.76
N VAL A 19 15.07 -20.62 18.53
CA VAL A 19 13.63 -20.72 18.21
C VAL A 19 13.06 -22.03 18.70
N LEU A 20 13.71 -23.16 18.39
CA LEU A 20 13.28 -24.48 18.86
C LEU A 20 13.27 -24.59 20.37
N THR A 21 14.31 -24.08 21.06
CA THR A 21 14.38 -24.07 22.52
C THR A 21 13.21 -23.32 23.13
N ARG A 22 12.87 -22.14 22.58
CA ARG A 22 11.73 -21.33 22.99
C ARG A 22 10.41 -22.08 22.78
N LEU A 23 10.19 -22.67 21.60
CA LEU A 23 8.96 -23.41 21.27
C LEU A 23 8.80 -24.64 22.16
N GLN A 24 9.86 -25.38 22.42
CA GLN A 24 9.86 -26.53 23.33
C GLN A 24 9.53 -26.11 24.76
N ALA A 25 10.06 -24.98 25.24
CA ALA A 25 9.71 -24.45 26.56
C ALA A 25 8.23 -24.04 26.64
N ARG A 26 7.68 -23.40 25.60
CA ARG A 26 6.25 -23.07 25.52
C ARG A 26 5.37 -24.31 25.51
N ALA A 27 5.78 -25.34 24.74
CA ALA A 27 5.06 -26.61 24.70
C ALA A 27 5.06 -27.31 26.07
N ALA A 28 6.21 -27.34 26.75
CA ALA A 28 6.31 -27.88 28.11
C ALA A 28 5.48 -27.12 29.16
N ALA A 29 5.29 -25.82 28.96
CA ALA A 29 4.44 -24.97 29.80
C ALA A 29 2.95 -25.05 29.44
N ALA A 30 2.55 -25.90 28.50
CA ALA A 30 1.17 -26.04 28.01
C ALA A 30 0.59 -24.69 27.50
N ASP A 31 1.38 -23.94 26.75
CA ASP A 31 0.94 -22.70 26.09
C ASP A 31 -0.35 -22.94 25.28
N PRO A 32 -1.38 -22.07 25.37
CA PRO A 32 -2.63 -22.26 24.65
C PRO A 32 -2.47 -22.41 23.13
N ALA A 33 -1.54 -21.68 22.50
CA ALA A 33 -1.26 -21.82 21.08
C ALA A 33 -0.65 -23.18 20.75
N TRP A 34 0.19 -23.73 21.64
CA TRP A 34 0.69 -25.11 21.50
C TRP A 34 -0.43 -26.14 21.61
N ILE A 35 -1.32 -25.99 22.57
CA ILE A 35 -2.46 -26.91 22.76
C ILE A 35 -3.32 -26.93 21.49
N ALA A 36 -3.61 -25.78 20.92
CA ALA A 36 -4.40 -25.66 19.69
C ALA A 36 -3.65 -26.29 18.50
N LEU A 37 -2.36 -25.98 18.33
CA LEU A 37 -1.56 -26.57 17.27
C LEU A 37 -1.45 -28.10 17.40
N LYS A 38 -1.18 -28.59 18.61
CA LYS A 38 -1.08 -30.04 18.85
C LYS A 38 -2.38 -30.76 18.55
N ALA A 39 -3.51 -30.19 18.96
CA ALA A 39 -4.83 -30.75 18.66
C ALA A 39 -5.08 -30.83 17.14
N HIS A 40 -4.67 -29.82 16.39
CA HIS A 40 -4.74 -29.83 14.94
C HIS A 40 -3.84 -30.92 14.32
N CYS A 41 -2.59 -31.02 14.76
CA CYS A 41 -1.67 -32.06 14.33
C CYS A 41 -2.18 -33.49 14.67
N ASP A 42 -2.81 -33.66 15.84
CA ASP A 42 -3.40 -34.94 16.23
C ASP A 42 -4.54 -35.35 15.26
N LEU A 43 -5.38 -34.40 14.83
CA LEU A 43 -6.42 -34.65 13.82
C LEU A 43 -5.82 -35.06 12.47
N LEU A 44 -4.82 -34.34 11.99
CA LEU A 44 -4.11 -34.66 10.75
C LEU A 44 -3.48 -36.06 10.82
N ALA A 45 -2.82 -36.38 11.93
CA ALA A 45 -2.16 -37.67 12.13
C ALA A 45 -3.13 -38.85 12.20
N THR A 46 -4.36 -38.64 12.62
CA THR A 46 -5.41 -39.68 12.64
C THR A 46 -6.14 -39.83 11.32
N GLY A 47 -5.92 -38.92 10.37
CA GLY A 47 -6.66 -38.88 9.11
C GLY A 47 -8.12 -38.49 9.26
N THR A 48 -8.50 -37.88 10.39
CA THR A 48 -9.87 -37.45 10.67
C THR A 48 -10.12 -35.97 10.38
N ALA A 49 -9.10 -35.21 10.05
CA ALA A 49 -9.23 -33.83 9.63
C ALA A 49 -10.04 -33.79 8.31
N ASN A 50 -11.12 -33.03 8.34
CA ASN A 50 -11.98 -32.84 7.17
C ASN A 50 -11.92 -31.34 6.80
N ILE A 51 -10.99 -31.00 5.95
CA ILE A 51 -10.88 -29.67 5.35
C ILE A 51 -11.53 -29.76 3.98
N PRO A 52 -12.60 -28.99 3.71
CA PRO A 52 -13.28 -29.05 2.43
C PRO A 52 -12.36 -28.65 1.28
N SER A 53 -12.29 -29.45 0.23
CA SER A 53 -11.66 -29.07 -1.01
C SER A 53 -12.53 -28.08 -1.76
N ALA A 54 -11.97 -26.97 -2.18
CA ALA A 54 -12.68 -25.96 -2.94
C ALA A 54 -12.53 -26.14 -4.46
N ASN A 55 -11.65 -27.03 -4.91
CA ASN A 55 -11.36 -27.27 -6.32
C ASN A 55 -11.13 -28.75 -6.62
N ALA A 56 -10.78 -29.05 -7.86
CA ALA A 56 -10.57 -30.42 -8.35
C ALA A 56 -9.22 -31.05 -7.99
N TYR A 57 -8.39 -30.37 -7.21
CA TYR A 57 -7.08 -30.91 -6.82
C TYR A 57 -7.23 -32.12 -5.89
N PRO A 58 -6.30 -33.08 -5.93
CA PRO A 58 -6.37 -34.23 -5.08
C PRO A 58 -6.18 -33.85 -3.61
N ASP A 59 -7.12 -34.27 -2.77
CA ASP A 59 -7.06 -34.09 -1.34
C ASP A 59 -6.27 -35.20 -0.67
N TYR A 60 -5.60 -34.89 0.40
CA TYR A 60 -4.97 -35.84 1.27
C TYR A 60 -5.35 -35.61 2.70
N PRO A 61 -5.51 -36.74 3.32
CA PRO A 61 -6.72 -37.52 3.39
C PRO A 61 -7.80 -36.60 3.96
N ASN A 62 -8.71 -36.16 3.19
CA ASN A 62 -9.73 -35.16 3.51
C ASN A 62 -9.19 -33.76 3.87
N VAL A 63 -7.98 -33.42 3.39
CA VAL A 63 -7.40 -32.07 3.46
C VAL A 63 -7.77 -31.33 2.18
N GLY A 64 -8.53 -30.27 2.28
CA GLY A 64 -8.81 -29.38 1.17
C GLY A 64 -7.60 -28.52 0.84
N GLN A 65 -7.25 -28.42 -0.43
CA GLN A 65 -6.11 -27.61 -0.86
C GLN A 65 -6.45 -26.12 -1.04
N GLY A 66 -7.73 -25.77 -1.14
CA GLY A 66 -8.12 -24.43 -1.54
C GLY A 66 -7.73 -24.11 -3.00
N TYR A 67 -7.49 -22.81 -3.27
CA TYR A 67 -7.09 -22.37 -4.61
C TYR A 67 -5.61 -22.67 -4.85
N GLU A 68 -5.30 -23.35 -5.96
CA GLU A 68 -3.92 -23.69 -6.38
C GLU A 68 -3.05 -24.26 -5.24
N GLY A 69 -3.66 -25.11 -4.37
CA GLY A 69 -2.93 -25.83 -3.32
C GLY A 69 -2.65 -25.04 -2.04
N ASP A 70 -3.34 -23.91 -1.79
CA ASP A 70 -3.12 -23.06 -0.62
C ASP A 70 -3.32 -23.79 0.73
N GLY A 71 -4.18 -24.80 0.78
CA GLY A 71 -4.37 -25.66 1.95
C GLY A 71 -3.18 -26.53 2.35
N TYR A 72 -2.20 -26.73 1.47
CA TYR A 72 -1.03 -27.55 1.82
C TYR A 72 -0.03 -26.84 2.74
N VAL A 73 0.19 -25.54 2.57
CA VAL A 73 1.17 -24.80 3.39
C VAL A 73 0.83 -24.88 4.87
N PRO A 74 -0.39 -24.50 5.34
CA PRO A 74 -0.71 -24.52 6.75
C PRO A 74 -0.61 -25.93 7.36
N GLU A 75 -0.98 -26.96 6.62
CA GLU A 75 -0.96 -28.34 7.13
C GLU A 75 0.44 -28.91 7.25
N VAL A 76 1.27 -28.69 6.23
CA VAL A 76 2.68 -29.12 6.25
C VAL A 76 3.47 -28.35 7.31
N MET A 77 3.24 -27.05 7.44
CA MET A 77 3.88 -26.22 8.46
C MET A 77 3.46 -26.66 9.88
N ALA A 78 2.19 -26.97 10.10
CA ALA A 78 1.70 -27.48 11.37
C ALA A 78 2.38 -28.79 11.75
N LEU A 79 2.36 -29.80 10.86
CA LEU A 79 2.97 -31.11 11.13
C LEU A 79 4.46 -31.02 11.33
N GLY A 80 5.16 -30.22 10.52
CA GLY A 80 6.61 -30.01 10.65
C GLY A 80 6.97 -29.34 11.98
N LEU A 81 6.22 -28.32 12.38
CA LEU A 81 6.43 -27.60 13.64
C LEU A 81 6.13 -28.49 14.86
N CYS A 82 5.03 -29.26 14.82
CA CYS A 82 4.73 -30.26 15.85
C CYS A 82 5.86 -31.30 15.97
N TYR A 83 6.31 -31.86 14.85
CA TYR A 83 7.41 -32.83 14.81
C TYR A 83 8.67 -32.29 15.46
N GLN A 84 9.14 -31.11 15.05
CA GLN A 84 10.37 -30.50 15.56
C GLN A 84 10.27 -30.14 17.05
N THR A 85 9.07 -29.72 17.50
CA THR A 85 8.86 -29.30 18.88
C THR A 85 8.96 -30.47 19.86
N ILE A 86 8.41 -31.66 19.51
CA ILE A 86 8.29 -32.78 20.48
C ILE A 86 9.11 -34.02 20.15
N ALA A 87 9.88 -34.00 19.07
CA ALA A 87 10.62 -35.22 18.65
C ALA A 87 11.51 -35.83 19.76
N ALA A 88 12.08 -35.02 20.64
CA ALA A 88 12.89 -35.46 21.76
C ALA A 88 12.08 -35.90 22.99
N THR A 89 10.86 -35.37 23.18
CA THR A 89 10.06 -35.58 24.41
C THR A 89 8.89 -36.54 24.22
N ASP A 90 8.32 -36.61 23.02
CA ASP A 90 7.25 -37.53 22.65
C ASP A 90 7.52 -38.12 21.24
N PRO A 91 8.44 -39.07 21.12
CA PRO A 91 8.80 -39.65 19.82
C PRO A 91 7.66 -40.43 19.16
N THR A 92 6.65 -40.87 19.91
CA THR A 92 5.50 -41.60 19.38
C THR A 92 4.59 -40.65 18.58
N SER A 93 4.19 -39.56 19.20
CA SER A 93 3.38 -38.55 18.50
C SER A 93 4.18 -37.90 17.36
N ALA A 94 5.44 -37.59 17.58
CA ALA A 94 6.32 -37.08 16.54
C ALA A 94 6.39 -37.96 15.30
N ALA A 95 6.50 -39.31 15.50
CA ALA A 95 6.50 -40.27 14.39
C ALA A 95 5.14 -40.31 13.65
N ALA A 96 4.03 -40.08 14.36
CA ALA A 96 2.72 -40.00 13.72
C ALA A 96 2.60 -38.72 12.86
N TYR A 97 3.08 -37.57 13.36
CA TYR A 97 3.09 -36.29 12.62
C TYR A 97 4.00 -36.40 11.39
N ALA A 98 5.20 -36.95 11.54
CA ALA A 98 6.12 -37.19 10.43
C ALA A 98 5.50 -38.07 9.35
N LYS A 99 4.77 -39.13 9.75
CA LYS A 99 4.09 -40.03 8.82
C LYS A 99 2.98 -39.28 8.07
N ALA A 100 2.17 -38.47 8.73
CA ALA A 100 1.11 -37.66 8.09
C ALA A 100 1.75 -36.64 7.11
N GLY A 101 2.83 -35.98 7.52
CA GLY A 101 3.58 -35.07 6.65
C GLY A 101 4.22 -35.77 5.44
N ASP A 102 4.76 -36.97 5.62
CA ASP A 102 5.28 -37.79 4.51
C ASP A 102 4.19 -38.11 3.47
N GLN A 103 3.00 -38.41 3.94
CA GLN A 103 1.85 -38.67 3.07
C GLN A 103 1.38 -37.41 2.34
N LEU A 104 1.30 -36.25 3.03
CA LEU A 104 0.98 -34.96 2.39
C LEU A 104 2.03 -34.59 1.34
N LEU A 105 3.30 -34.71 1.67
CA LEU A 105 4.39 -34.41 0.74
C LEU A 105 4.42 -35.37 -0.44
N THR A 106 4.05 -36.62 -0.24
CA THR A 106 3.89 -37.59 -1.34
C THR A 106 2.74 -37.13 -2.27
N ALA A 107 1.62 -36.69 -1.72
CA ALA A 107 0.49 -36.23 -2.50
C ALA A 107 0.85 -34.96 -3.31
N VAL A 108 1.42 -33.97 -2.65
CA VAL A 108 1.77 -32.67 -3.30
C VAL A 108 2.90 -32.79 -4.32
N SER A 109 3.80 -33.75 -4.17
CA SER A 109 4.89 -33.99 -5.13
C SER A 109 4.51 -34.91 -6.30
N THR A 110 3.31 -35.48 -6.29
CA THR A 110 2.84 -36.37 -7.36
C THR A 110 1.94 -35.58 -8.32
N PRO A 111 2.29 -35.50 -9.62
CA PRO A 111 1.44 -34.80 -10.60
C PRO A 111 0.04 -35.37 -10.61
N ALA A 112 -0.96 -34.50 -10.53
CA ALA A 112 -2.36 -34.92 -10.61
C ALA A 112 -2.70 -35.37 -12.03
N ALA A 113 -3.48 -36.45 -12.14
CA ALA A 113 -4.00 -36.92 -13.43
C ALA A 113 -4.91 -35.89 -14.12
N SER A 114 -5.43 -34.91 -13.37
CA SER A 114 -6.30 -33.81 -13.82
C SER A 114 -5.55 -32.49 -14.10
N GLY A 115 -4.22 -32.45 -14.03
CA GLY A 115 -3.45 -31.23 -14.22
C GLY A 115 -3.37 -30.28 -13.02
N GLY A 116 -4.00 -30.61 -11.88
CA GLY A 116 -4.08 -29.72 -10.72
C GLY A 116 -2.77 -29.40 -10.02
N GLN A 117 -1.65 -30.02 -10.42
CA GLN A 117 -0.30 -29.70 -9.94
C GLN A 117 0.64 -29.42 -11.11
N ASP A 118 0.08 -28.96 -12.22
CA ASP A 118 0.86 -28.54 -13.38
C ASP A 118 1.40 -27.12 -13.14
N PRO A 119 2.71 -26.90 -13.21
CA PRO A 119 3.28 -25.56 -13.05
C PRO A 119 2.74 -24.51 -14.02
N SER A 120 2.16 -24.91 -15.16
CA SER A 120 1.57 -23.98 -16.11
C SER A 120 0.16 -23.50 -15.73
N THR A 121 -0.46 -24.11 -14.72
CA THR A 121 -1.78 -23.69 -14.27
C THR A 121 -1.71 -22.31 -13.66
N ASP A 122 -2.63 -21.42 -14.05
CA ASP A 122 -2.71 -20.03 -13.61
C ASP A 122 -1.33 -19.34 -13.64
N ASP A 123 -0.65 -19.46 -14.79
CA ASP A 123 0.64 -18.83 -15.08
C ASP A 123 1.73 -19.05 -14.00
N GLY A 124 1.61 -20.14 -13.24
CA GLY A 124 2.55 -20.55 -12.20
C GLY A 124 2.20 -20.12 -10.78
N TYR A 125 1.01 -19.53 -10.56
CA TYR A 125 0.56 -19.08 -9.24
C TYR A 125 0.81 -20.12 -8.12
N GLY A 126 0.55 -21.39 -8.39
CA GLY A 126 0.68 -22.47 -7.41
C GLY A 126 2.07 -22.66 -6.81
N ILE A 127 3.15 -22.10 -7.36
CA ILE A 127 4.50 -22.25 -6.80
C ILE A 127 4.60 -21.71 -5.37
N ARG A 128 3.85 -20.65 -5.03
CA ARG A 128 3.79 -20.08 -3.68
C ARG A 128 3.20 -21.03 -2.65
N ASN A 129 2.38 -21.98 -3.09
CA ASN A 129 1.73 -22.97 -2.25
C ASN A 129 2.45 -24.32 -2.31
N TYR A 130 2.49 -24.94 -3.48
CA TYR A 130 3.15 -26.25 -3.66
C TYR A 130 4.65 -26.18 -3.41
N GLY A 131 5.34 -25.20 -3.97
CA GLY A 131 6.79 -25.05 -3.80
C GLY A 131 7.17 -24.76 -2.35
N VAL A 132 6.45 -23.85 -1.69
CA VAL A 132 6.69 -23.51 -0.28
C VAL A 132 6.40 -24.70 0.63
N ALA A 133 5.22 -25.35 0.49
CA ALA A 133 4.87 -26.52 1.29
C ALA A 133 5.93 -27.64 1.14
N MET A 134 6.36 -27.92 -0.09
CA MET A 134 7.38 -28.94 -0.35
C MET A 134 8.75 -28.58 0.25
N ALA A 135 9.19 -27.33 0.12
CA ALA A 135 10.51 -26.92 0.63
C ALA A 135 10.56 -26.91 2.16
N PHE A 136 9.57 -26.31 2.83
CA PHE A 136 9.50 -26.29 4.28
C PHE A 136 9.24 -27.68 4.87
N GLY A 137 8.36 -28.46 4.24
CA GLY A 137 8.10 -29.82 4.67
C GLY A 137 9.33 -30.73 4.52
N PHE A 138 10.08 -30.58 3.44
CA PHE A 138 11.35 -31.28 3.27
C PHE A 138 12.33 -30.94 4.40
N ASP A 139 12.48 -29.67 4.75
CA ASP A 139 13.41 -29.23 5.78
C ASP A 139 12.98 -29.68 7.19
N TRP A 140 11.72 -29.40 7.56
CA TRP A 140 11.25 -29.62 8.92
C TRP A 140 10.96 -31.10 9.25
N LEU A 141 10.57 -31.89 8.25
CA LEU A 141 10.21 -33.30 8.43
C LEU A 141 11.31 -34.27 7.95
N TYR A 142 12.44 -33.79 7.47
CA TYR A 142 13.47 -34.57 6.78
C TYR A 142 13.77 -35.94 7.40
N SER A 143 14.03 -35.98 8.70
CA SER A 143 14.39 -37.22 9.41
C SER A 143 13.23 -38.21 9.54
N GLY A 144 11.99 -37.76 9.36
CA GLY A 144 10.77 -38.57 9.39
C GLY A 144 10.28 -38.99 8.01
N LEU A 145 10.82 -38.40 6.94
CA LEU A 145 10.40 -38.70 5.57
C LEU A 145 11.03 -39.99 5.04
N GLN A 146 10.28 -40.73 4.23
CA GLN A 146 10.83 -41.83 3.46
C GLN A 146 11.77 -41.31 2.36
N ALA A 147 12.76 -42.13 1.99
CA ALA A 147 13.69 -41.78 0.92
C ALA A 147 13.01 -41.56 -0.42
N SER A 148 11.94 -42.32 -0.71
CA SER A 148 11.11 -42.13 -1.91
C SER A 148 10.42 -40.76 -1.92
N THR A 149 9.85 -40.32 -0.79
CA THR A 149 9.21 -39.02 -0.64
C THR A 149 10.20 -37.89 -0.83
N ARG A 150 11.38 -37.96 -0.20
CA ARG A 150 12.45 -36.98 -0.42
C ARG A 150 12.83 -36.84 -1.90
N THR A 151 12.96 -37.95 -2.60
CA THR A 151 13.27 -37.97 -4.04
C THR A 151 12.14 -37.35 -4.86
N ALA A 152 10.88 -37.68 -4.54
CA ALA A 152 9.71 -37.12 -5.24
C ALA A 152 9.61 -35.61 -5.04
N VAL A 153 9.78 -35.14 -3.81
CA VAL A 153 9.77 -33.70 -3.47
C VAL A 153 10.86 -32.95 -4.25
N ILE A 154 12.09 -33.44 -4.26
CA ILE A 154 13.19 -32.83 -5.02
C ILE A 154 12.83 -32.74 -6.51
N THR A 155 12.28 -33.84 -7.07
CA THR A 155 11.88 -33.86 -8.48
C THR A 155 10.80 -32.83 -8.79
N ALA A 156 9.78 -32.75 -7.94
CA ALA A 156 8.69 -31.80 -8.09
C ALA A 156 9.16 -30.34 -7.94
N LEU A 157 9.98 -30.04 -6.92
CA LEU A 157 10.56 -28.71 -6.73
C LEU A 157 11.39 -28.27 -7.95
N ASN A 158 12.22 -29.18 -8.49
CA ASN A 158 13.00 -28.89 -9.69
C ASN A 158 12.11 -28.63 -10.91
N SER A 159 10.98 -29.33 -11.02
CA SER A 159 9.99 -29.08 -12.08
C SER A 159 9.33 -27.71 -11.93
N TRP A 160 8.84 -27.37 -10.75
CA TRP A 160 8.20 -26.09 -10.46
C TRP A 160 9.14 -24.89 -10.68
N VAL A 161 10.32 -24.93 -10.06
CA VAL A 161 11.30 -23.84 -10.17
C VAL A 161 11.78 -23.70 -11.61
N GLY A 162 12.11 -24.82 -12.28
CA GLY A 162 12.61 -24.79 -13.66
C GLY A 162 11.57 -24.28 -14.66
N TRP A 163 10.29 -24.62 -14.45
CA TRP A 163 9.22 -24.09 -15.29
C TRP A 163 9.03 -22.58 -15.05
N TYR A 164 8.99 -22.16 -13.77
CA TYR A 164 8.80 -20.76 -13.44
C TYR A 164 9.96 -19.87 -13.90
N ASP A 165 11.19 -20.33 -13.78
CA ASP A 165 12.38 -19.65 -14.32
C ASP A 165 12.24 -19.36 -15.81
N ALA A 166 11.63 -20.28 -16.55
CA ALA A 166 11.52 -20.19 -18.00
C ALA A 166 10.25 -19.46 -18.49
N SER A 167 9.14 -19.59 -17.78
CA SER A 167 7.81 -19.28 -18.31
C SER A 167 6.83 -18.68 -17.29
N GLY A 168 7.20 -18.59 -15.99
CA GLY A 168 6.31 -18.10 -14.96
C GLY A 168 5.95 -16.63 -15.15
N PHE A 169 4.71 -16.28 -14.80
CA PHE A 169 4.25 -14.90 -14.85
C PHE A 169 5.10 -14.02 -13.93
N SER A 170 5.47 -12.85 -14.42
CA SER A 170 6.26 -11.86 -13.66
C SER A 170 7.60 -12.39 -13.12
N ASN A 171 8.23 -13.41 -13.74
CA ASN A 171 9.46 -14.04 -13.23
C ASN A 171 10.67 -13.10 -13.12
N THR A 172 10.60 -11.91 -13.68
CA THR A 172 11.60 -10.83 -13.59
C THR A 172 11.03 -9.54 -13.02
N ALA A 173 9.75 -9.51 -12.63
CA ALA A 173 9.06 -8.32 -12.15
C ALA A 173 8.75 -8.44 -10.64
N PRO A 174 9.60 -7.89 -9.77
CA PRO A 174 9.51 -8.12 -8.33
C PRO A 174 8.34 -7.44 -7.64
N VAL A 175 7.61 -6.56 -8.33
CA VAL A 175 6.47 -5.83 -7.77
C VAL A 175 5.13 -6.58 -7.91
N GLY A 176 5.13 -7.75 -8.53
CA GLY A 176 3.99 -8.64 -8.61
C GLY A 176 3.95 -9.65 -7.46
N ASN A 177 2.77 -9.93 -6.93
CA ASN A 177 2.58 -10.91 -5.86
C ASN A 177 2.99 -12.33 -6.25
N TYR A 178 2.93 -12.68 -7.54
CA TYR A 178 3.42 -13.95 -8.08
C TYR A 178 4.93 -14.12 -7.85
N PHE A 179 5.70 -13.06 -8.11
CA PHE A 179 7.15 -13.08 -7.91
C PHE A 179 7.54 -13.34 -6.45
N ALA A 180 6.79 -12.79 -5.49
CA ALA A 180 7.07 -12.99 -4.07
C ALA A 180 7.01 -14.48 -3.69
N GLY A 181 5.98 -15.19 -4.15
CA GLY A 181 5.87 -16.64 -3.94
C GLY A 181 6.94 -17.45 -4.66
N TYR A 182 7.26 -17.06 -5.89
CA TYR A 182 8.30 -17.73 -6.68
C TYR A 182 9.70 -17.60 -6.05
N VAL A 183 10.13 -16.39 -5.70
CA VAL A 183 11.47 -16.20 -5.11
C VAL A 183 11.60 -16.88 -3.75
N LEU A 184 10.52 -16.89 -2.95
CA LEU A 184 10.48 -17.66 -1.70
C LEU A 184 10.65 -19.16 -1.96
N ALA A 185 9.86 -19.73 -2.86
CA ALA A 185 9.93 -21.15 -3.17
C ALA A 185 11.30 -21.57 -3.72
N LYS A 186 11.91 -20.75 -4.60
CA LYS A 186 13.24 -20.99 -5.16
C LYS A 186 14.34 -20.94 -4.10
N ALA A 187 14.33 -19.88 -3.27
CA ALA A 187 15.28 -19.72 -2.18
C ALA A 187 15.16 -20.87 -1.15
N ALA A 188 13.93 -21.15 -0.70
CA ALA A 188 13.67 -22.23 0.23
C ALA A 188 14.08 -23.59 -0.34
N SER A 189 13.82 -23.85 -1.64
CA SER A 189 14.30 -25.08 -2.31
C SER A 189 15.81 -25.18 -2.28
N GLY A 190 16.54 -24.11 -2.57
CA GLY A 190 18.00 -24.06 -2.54
C GLY A 190 18.57 -24.31 -1.15
N LEU A 191 17.98 -23.67 -0.13
CA LEU A 191 18.43 -23.76 1.26
C LEU A 191 18.05 -25.09 1.92
N ALA A 192 16.79 -25.54 1.74
CA ALA A 192 16.26 -26.73 2.38
C ALA A 192 16.83 -28.03 1.80
N THR A 193 16.94 -28.14 0.48
CA THR A 193 17.24 -29.41 -0.17
C THR A 193 18.74 -29.71 -0.38
N SER A 194 19.64 -28.80 -0.02
CA SER A 194 21.07 -29.03 -0.05
C SER A 194 21.48 -29.93 1.11
N PRO A 195 22.36 -30.96 0.90
CA PRO A 195 23.06 -31.29 -0.35
C PRO A 195 22.34 -32.33 -1.23
N ASP A 196 21.15 -32.80 -0.88
CA ASP A 196 20.48 -33.92 -1.54
C ASP A 196 20.03 -33.58 -2.97
N ASN A 197 19.79 -32.31 -3.27
CA ASN A 197 19.37 -31.81 -4.57
C ASN A 197 20.55 -31.18 -5.32
N ALA A 198 20.93 -31.77 -6.45
CA ALA A 198 22.02 -31.25 -7.29
C ALA A 198 21.76 -29.78 -7.81
N SER A 199 20.51 -29.37 -7.94
CA SER A 199 20.14 -28.02 -8.38
C SER A 199 20.15 -26.98 -7.26
N ALA A 200 20.16 -27.41 -5.99
CA ALA A 200 19.98 -26.53 -4.83
C ALA A 200 21.00 -25.37 -4.80
N ALA A 201 22.29 -25.68 -5.02
CA ALA A 201 23.34 -24.67 -5.02
C ALA A 201 23.14 -23.63 -6.14
N GLY A 202 22.61 -24.03 -7.30
CA GLY A 202 22.28 -23.15 -8.42
C GLY A 202 21.12 -22.22 -8.05
N TYR A 203 20.06 -22.73 -7.47
CA TYR A 203 18.90 -21.93 -7.03
C TYR A 203 19.30 -20.89 -5.99
N TRP A 204 20.02 -21.28 -4.97
CA TRP A 204 20.49 -20.34 -3.96
C TRP A 204 21.46 -19.30 -4.52
N SER A 205 22.40 -19.71 -5.38
CA SER A 205 23.32 -18.79 -6.03
C SER A 205 22.59 -17.74 -6.88
N ASP A 206 21.59 -18.15 -7.66
CA ASP A 206 20.82 -17.23 -8.50
C ASP A 206 20.01 -16.25 -7.64
N VAL A 207 19.33 -16.73 -6.62
CA VAL A 207 18.62 -15.84 -5.69
C VAL A 207 19.56 -14.84 -5.04
N GLN A 208 20.74 -15.29 -4.55
CA GLN A 208 21.67 -14.44 -3.83
C GLN A 208 22.40 -13.44 -4.72
N THR A 209 22.75 -13.81 -5.95
CA THR A 209 23.63 -13.02 -6.81
C THR A 209 22.91 -12.26 -7.92
N THR A 210 21.68 -12.65 -8.24
CA THR A 210 20.89 -12.07 -9.33
C THR A 210 19.58 -11.48 -8.80
N MET A 211 18.69 -12.34 -8.27
CA MET A 211 17.33 -11.88 -7.94
C MET A 211 17.33 -10.87 -6.79
N TYR A 212 18.07 -11.15 -5.71
CA TYR A 212 18.11 -10.23 -4.57
C TYR A 212 18.72 -8.87 -4.93
N PRO A 213 19.97 -8.76 -5.44
CA PRO A 213 20.59 -7.47 -5.67
C PRO A 213 20.00 -6.70 -6.87
N GLN A 214 19.61 -7.40 -7.94
CA GLN A 214 19.20 -6.76 -9.19
C GLN A 214 17.70 -6.48 -9.26
N LEU A 215 16.87 -7.29 -8.62
CA LEU A 215 15.43 -7.13 -8.64
C LEU A 215 14.92 -6.57 -7.30
N LEU A 216 15.14 -7.26 -6.18
CA LEU A 216 14.57 -6.83 -4.91
C LEU A 216 15.24 -5.57 -4.37
N GLN A 217 16.54 -5.61 -4.14
CA GLN A 217 17.25 -4.50 -3.51
C GLN A 217 17.25 -3.23 -4.39
N ALA A 218 17.50 -3.40 -5.69
CA ALA A 218 17.56 -2.28 -6.62
C ALA A 218 16.23 -1.52 -6.74
N ILE A 219 15.09 -2.21 -6.60
CA ILE A 219 13.76 -1.62 -6.73
C ILE A 219 13.19 -1.24 -5.36
N TYR A 220 13.21 -2.15 -4.39
CA TYR A 220 12.52 -1.93 -3.12
C TYR A 220 13.21 -0.95 -2.19
N ALA A 221 14.54 -0.94 -2.15
CA ALA A 221 15.25 -0.03 -1.24
C ALA A 221 14.92 1.45 -1.51
N PRO A 222 14.89 1.95 -2.77
CA PRO A 222 14.49 3.32 -3.04
C PRO A 222 12.97 3.50 -3.10
N SER A 223 12.24 2.60 -3.80
CA SER A 223 10.87 2.88 -4.25
C SER A 223 9.80 2.49 -3.24
N MET A 224 10.13 1.66 -2.24
CA MET A 224 9.19 1.20 -1.20
C MET A 224 9.66 1.51 0.22
N LYS A 225 10.59 2.44 0.37
CA LYS A 225 11.04 2.86 1.71
C LYS A 225 9.88 3.43 2.50
N GLY A 226 9.61 2.86 3.67
CA GLY A 226 8.49 3.25 4.51
C GLY A 226 7.22 2.41 4.29
N GLY A 227 7.29 1.33 3.52
CA GLY A 227 6.18 0.40 3.28
C GLY A 227 5.32 0.75 2.07
N GLY A 228 4.25 -0.02 1.89
CA GLY A 228 3.33 0.07 0.77
C GLY A 228 3.59 -0.99 -0.28
N TRP A 229 2.54 -1.37 -1.00
CA TRP A 229 2.62 -2.39 -2.05
C TRP A 229 1.94 -1.89 -3.34
N PRO A 230 2.58 -2.02 -4.52
CA PRO A 230 2.06 -1.45 -5.77
C PRO A 230 0.69 -2.00 -6.21
N GLU A 231 0.46 -3.28 -5.99
CA GLU A 231 -0.83 -3.92 -6.33
C GLU A 231 -1.93 -3.63 -5.30
N GLY A 232 -1.63 -2.81 -4.28
CA GLY A 232 -2.58 -2.44 -3.25
C GLY A 232 -2.75 -3.48 -2.14
N TRP A 233 -3.82 -3.29 -1.38
CA TRP A 233 -4.01 -3.98 -0.11
C TRP A 233 -4.48 -5.42 -0.25
N GLU A 234 -5.15 -5.78 -1.34
CA GLU A 234 -5.61 -7.16 -1.54
C GLU A 234 -4.43 -8.13 -1.67
N TYR A 235 -3.40 -7.72 -2.38
CA TYR A 235 -2.22 -8.55 -2.64
C TYR A 235 -1.02 -8.22 -1.74
N GLY A 236 -0.96 -6.99 -1.22
CA GLY A 236 0.16 -6.51 -0.41
C GLY A 236 0.46 -7.40 0.80
N PRO A 237 -0.49 -7.66 1.70
CA PRO A 237 -0.25 -8.49 2.88
C PRO A 237 0.27 -9.88 2.54
N LEU A 238 -0.28 -10.51 1.49
CA LEU A 238 0.15 -11.84 1.03
C LEU A 238 1.58 -11.82 0.47
N ALA A 239 1.88 -10.83 -0.37
CA ALA A 239 3.21 -10.68 -0.95
C ALA A 239 4.26 -10.40 0.11
N ILE A 240 3.97 -9.51 1.05
CA ILE A 240 4.87 -9.16 2.16
C ILE A 240 5.04 -10.33 3.14
N GLU A 241 4.00 -11.14 3.39
CA GLU A 241 4.14 -12.37 4.16
C GLU A 241 5.16 -13.31 3.51
N ASN A 242 5.10 -13.49 2.20
CA ASN A 242 6.08 -14.29 1.46
C ASN A 242 7.50 -13.72 1.55
N TYR A 243 7.68 -12.40 1.44
CA TYR A 243 8.98 -11.78 1.62
C TYR A 243 9.50 -11.87 3.05
N ALA A 244 8.65 -11.73 4.05
CA ALA A 244 9.04 -11.90 5.44
C ALA A 244 9.49 -13.34 5.72
N LEU A 245 8.78 -14.36 5.18
CA LEU A 245 9.19 -15.75 5.22
C LEU A 245 10.54 -15.99 4.50
N LEU A 246 10.72 -15.37 3.34
CA LEU A 246 11.97 -15.44 2.59
C LEU A 246 13.13 -14.87 3.41
N PHE A 247 13.01 -13.63 3.89
CA PHE A 247 14.09 -12.93 4.59
C PHE A 247 14.45 -13.63 5.89
N TRP A 248 13.44 -14.10 6.61
CA TRP A 248 13.67 -14.88 7.83
C TRP A 248 14.30 -16.25 7.56
N SER A 249 13.91 -16.92 6.46
CA SER A 249 14.55 -18.18 6.03
C SER A 249 16.00 -17.96 5.65
N VAL A 250 16.31 -16.86 4.99
CA VAL A 250 17.68 -16.50 4.60
C VAL A 250 18.53 -16.16 5.82
N ASP A 251 17.99 -15.39 6.78
CA ASP A 251 18.68 -15.10 8.03
C ASP A 251 19.00 -16.42 8.79
N SER A 252 17.99 -17.26 9.02
CA SER A 252 18.15 -18.48 9.79
C SER A 252 19.06 -19.53 9.14
N ALA A 253 19.01 -19.66 7.82
CA ALA A 253 19.73 -20.72 7.09
C ALA A 253 21.09 -20.26 6.52
N ALA A 254 21.25 -18.98 6.18
CA ALA A 254 22.44 -18.43 5.55
C ALA A 254 23.13 -17.35 6.38
N GLY A 255 22.53 -16.85 7.46
CA GLY A 255 23.07 -15.80 8.31
C GLY A 255 23.15 -14.43 7.62
N LEU A 256 22.24 -14.15 6.70
CA LEU A 256 22.17 -12.89 5.95
C LEU A 256 20.93 -12.09 6.36
N ASP A 257 21.14 -10.92 6.90
CA ASP A 257 20.06 -10.00 7.29
C ASP A 257 19.61 -9.15 6.09
N TRP A 258 18.52 -9.58 5.45
CA TRP A 258 17.90 -8.82 4.37
C TRP A 258 16.87 -7.82 4.85
N PHE A 259 16.37 -7.94 6.08
CA PHE A 259 15.45 -6.96 6.65
C PHE A 259 16.10 -5.59 6.81
N ASP A 260 17.38 -5.54 7.20
CA ASP A 260 18.12 -4.28 7.33
C ASP A 260 18.50 -3.66 5.96
N GLN A 261 18.68 -4.51 4.95
CA GLN A 261 19.07 -4.06 3.61
C GLN A 261 17.87 -3.62 2.76
N ILE A 262 16.69 -4.18 3.04
CA ILE A 262 15.41 -3.82 2.42
C ILE A 262 14.40 -3.54 3.54
N PRO A 263 14.43 -2.35 4.16
CA PRO A 263 13.57 -2.02 5.30
C PRO A 263 12.07 -2.08 4.99
N HIS A 264 11.69 -1.97 3.72
CA HIS A 264 10.30 -2.00 3.26
C HIS A 264 9.48 -3.12 3.90
N VAL A 265 9.99 -4.36 3.90
CA VAL A 265 9.24 -5.50 4.46
C VAL A 265 8.97 -5.31 5.94
N ARG A 266 9.95 -4.76 6.69
CA ARG A 266 9.80 -4.44 8.10
C ARG A 266 8.90 -3.23 8.34
N ASP A 267 9.05 -2.20 7.50
CA ASP A 267 8.30 -0.94 7.61
C ASP A 267 6.80 -1.13 7.34
N GLU A 268 6.42 -2.23 6.68
CA GLU A 268 5.04 -2.50 6.29
C GLU A 268 4.06 -2.53 7.47
N ALA A 269 4.44 -3.08 8.61
CA ALA A 269 3.58 -3.05 9.80
C ALA A 269 3.28 -1.62 10.27
N THR A 270 4.25 -0.71 10.13
CA THR A 270 4.05 0.72 10.41
C THR A 270 3.15 1.34 9.34
N TYR A 271 3.45 1.13 8.07
CA TYR A 271 2.63 1.59 6.95
C TYR A 271 1.17 1.20 7.13
N MET A 272 0.89 -0.08 7.36
CA MET A 272 -0.46 -0.60 7.60
C MET A 272 -1.17 0.14 8.73
N SER A 273 -0.48 0.39 9.86
CA SER A 273 -1.09 1.06 11.01
C SER A 273 -1.56 2.48 10.70
N TYR A 274 -0.87 3.17 9.79
CA TYR A 274 -1.21 4.52 9.38
C TYR A 274 -2.27 4.57 8.27
N PHE A 275 -2.23 3.63 7.31
CA PHE A 275 -3.17 3.59 6.19
C PHE A 275 -4.45 2.81 6.51
N ALA A 276 -4.49 2.08 7.62
CA ALA A 276 -5.72 1.60 8.21
C ALA A 276 -6.61 2.75 8.67
N TRP A 277 -7.92 2.67 8.39
CA TRP A 277 -8.90 3.60 8.95
C TRP A 277 -8.93 3.51 10.47
N PRO A 278 -9.45 4.53 11.17
CA PRO A 278 -9.41 4.55 12.63
C PRO A 278 -9.97 3.33 13.34
N SER A 279 -10.95 2.66 12.75
CA SER A 279 -11.57 1.45 13.32
C SER A 279 -10.75 0.19 13.16
N LEU A 280 -9.73 0.18 12.30
CA LEU A 280 -8.98 -1.01 11.85
C LEU A 280 -9.80 -2.06 11.09
N LYS A 281 -11.00 -1.69 10.62
CA LYS A 281 -11.84 -2.58 9.78
C LYS A 281 -11.66 -2.35 8.30
N HIS A 282 -11.16 -1.19 7.95
CA HIS A 282 -10.97 -0.74 6.58
C HIS A 282 -9.57 -0.18 6.40
N VAL A 283 -9.14 -0.12 5.18
CA VAL A 283 -7.84 0.40 4.76
C VAL A 283 -8.02 1.31 3.57
N ASP A 284 -7.14 2.29 3.42
CA ASP A 284 -7.05 3.06 2.18
C ASP A 284 -6.31 2.22 1.13
N ASP A 285 -7.01 1.87 0.07
CA ASP A 285 -6.44 1.08 -1.00
C ASP A 285 -5.75 1.94 -2.04
N GLN A 286 -4.59 1.48 -2.46
CA GLN A 286 -3.72 2.14 -3.44
C GLN A 286 -3.54 1.32 -4.72
N GLY A 287 -4.23 0.21 -4.84
CA GLY A 287 -4.20 -0.68 -5.99
C GLY A 287 -5.56 -1.25 -6.33
N THR A 288 -5.59 -2.36 -7.04
CA THR A 288 -6.83 -3.06 -7.34
C THR A 288 -7.32 -3.85 -6.15
N ILE A 289 -8.56 -3.61 -5.73
CA ILE A 289 -9.26 -4.48 -4.78
C ILE A 289 -10.57 -4.99 -5.38
N HIS A 290 -10.76 -6.30 -5.34
CA HIS A 290 -12.01 -6.91 -5.77
C HIS A 290 -13.08 -6.90 -4.67
N SER A 291 -12.67 -6.82 -3.41
CA SER A 291 -13.56 -6.95 -2.23
C SER A 291 -13.81 -5.63 -1.49
N GLY A 292 -13.44 -4.49 -2.07
CA GLY A 292 -13.59 -3.19 -1.43
C GLY A 292 -12.50 -2.90 -0.38
N VAL A 293 -12.72 -1.91 0.46
CA VAL A 293 -11.74 -1.40 1.43
C VAL A 293 -11.65 -2.25 2.72
N ALA A 294 -12.04 -3.52 2.71
CA ALA A 294 -11.94 -4.38 3.89
C ALA A 294 -10.48 -4.59 4.32
N MET A 295 -10.23 -4.61 5.63
CA MET A 295 -8.87 -4.75 6.19
C MET A 295 -8.20 -6.07 5.80
N ASN A 296 -8.94 -7.15 5.73
CA ASN A 296 -8.45 -8.48 5.38
C ASN A 296 -9.19 -9.03 4.16
N PRO A 297 -9.04 -8.42 2.97
CA PRO A 297 -9.72 -8.90 1.77
C PRO A 297 -9.28 -10.32 1.39
N SER A 298 -8.05 -10.70 1.70
CA SER A 298 -7.47 -12.04 1.51
C SER A 298 -7.50 -12.89 2.79
N GLY A 299 -8.56 -12.81 3.58
CA GLY A 299 -8.69 -13.54 4.85
C GLY A 299 -7.88 -12.90 5.98
N THR A 300 -7.04 -13.68 6.68
CA THR A 300 -6.25 -13.20 7.82
C THR A 300 -4.85 -12.70 7.43
N ALA A 301 -4.55 -12.50 6.15
CA ALA A 301 -3.20 -12.22 5.65
C ALA A 301 -2.58 -10.97 6.32
N ALA A 302 -3.34 -9.89 6.48
CA ALA A 302 -2.84 -8.67 7.14
C ALA A 302 -2.44 -8.93 8.61
N SER A 303 -3.25 -9.67 9.34
CA SER A 303 -2.98 -10.03 10.75
C SER A 303 -1.81 -11.02 10.86
N ALA A 304 -1.69 -11.97 9.92
CA ALA A 304 -0.60 -12.92 9.86
C ALA A 304 0.72 -12.21 9.56
N MET A 305 0.75 -11.36 8.54
CA MET A 305 1.90 -10.55 8.19
C MET A 305 2.36 -9.67 9.37
N ALA A 306 1.44 -8.91 9.98
CA ALA A 306 1.79 -8.06 11.12
C ALA A 306 2.32 -8.87 12.32
N SER A 307 1.77 -10.06 12.57
CA SER A 307 2.26 -10.96 13.63
C SER A 307 3.65 -11.50 13.34
N MET A 308 3.93 -11.84 12.08
CA MET A 308 5.24 -12.31 11.64
C MET A 308 6.30 -11.20 11.75
N LEU A 309 5.99 -9.99 11.30
CA LEU A 309 6.89 -8.83 11.42
C LEU A 309 7.16 -8.46 12.87
N ALA A 310 6.15 -8.58 13.75
CA ALA A 310 6.33 -8.41 15.19
C ALA A 310 7.28 -9.44 15.81
N TYR A 311 7.29 -10.66 15.28
CA TYR A 311 8.12 -11.73 15.80
C TYR A 311 9.61 -11.56 15.49
N HIS A 312 9.97 -10.94 14.37
CA HIS A 312 11.38 -10.78 13.96
C HIS A 312 12.26 -10.08 15.02
N GLY A 313 11.68 -9.31 15.94
CA GLY A 313 12.36 -8.91 17.18
C GLY A 313 13.21 -7.65 17.09
N ASP A 314 13.02 -6.83 16.08
CA ASP A 314 13.69 -5.53 15.95
C ASP A 314 13.03 -4.42 16.82
N ALA A 315 13.49 -3.17 16.67
CA ALA A 315 12.99 -2.03 17.44
C ALA A 315 11.49 -1.74 17.18
N TYR A 316 10.93 -2.19 16.08
CA TYR A 316 9.51 -2.03 15.73
C TYR A 316 8.62 -3.15 16.29
N ALA A 317 9.20 -4.28 16.69
CA ALA A 317 8.47 -5.46 17.13
C ALA A 317 7.41 -5.19 18.21
N PRO A 318 7.65 -4.40 19.26
CA PRO A 318 6.63 -4.12 20.27
C PRO A 318 5.42 -3.36 19.71
N THR A 319 5.63 -2.43 18.79
CA THR A 319 4.58 -1.65 18.13
C THR A 319 3.80 -2.52 17.14
N ALA A 320 4.49 -3.28 16.30
CA ALA A 320 3.91 -4.23 15.36
C ALA A 320 3.07 -5.29 16.09
N LYS A 321 3.54 -5.80 17.22
CA LYS A 321 2.80 -6.76 18.05
C LYS A 321 1.50 -6.16 18.59
N ALA A 322 1.54 -4.92 19.07
CA ALA A 322 0.34 -4.24 19.56
C ALA A 322 -0.67 -4.02 18.43
N PHE A 323 -0.20 -3.65 17.25
CA PHE A 323 -1.02 -3.48 16.07
C PHE A 323 -1.64 -4.80 15.60
N ALA A 324 -0.84 -5.87 15.45
CA ALA A 324 -1.33 -7.19 15.10
C ALA A 324 -2.40 -7.71 16.07
N SER A 325 -2.19 -7.50 17.37
CA SER A 325 -3.18 -7.87 18.39
C SER A 325 -4.49 -7.09 18.26
N ALA A 326 -4.40 -5.80 17.90
CA ALA A 326 -5.57 -4.96 17.65
C ALA A 326 -6.32 -5.38 16.39
N LEU A 327 -5.62 -5.72 15.31
CA LEU A 327 -6.21 -6.24 14.07
C LEU A 327 -7.01 -7.52 14.33
N LEU A 328 -6.38 -8.51 15.00
CA LEU A 328 -7.03 -9.79 15.33
C LEU A 328 -8.29 -9.57 16.16
N ALA A 329 -8.20 -8.72 17.19
CA ALA A 329 -9.35 -8.45 18.07
C ALA A 329 -10.48 -7.69 17.39
N THR A 330 -10.14 -6.75 16.48
CA THR A 330 -11.15 -5.90 15.82
C THR A 330 -11.90 -6.63 14.71
N ASN A 331 -11.21 -7.51 13.98
CA ASN A 331 -11.78 -8.22 12.83
C ASN A 331 -12.31 -9.62 13.19
N ASP A 332 -12.26 -10.00 14.46
CA ASP A 332 -12.64 -11.35 14.95
C ASP A 332 -11.87 -12.46 14.20
N ASP A 333 -10.61 -12.17 13.92
CA ASP A 333 -9.72 -13.06 13.16
C ASP A 333 -8.96 -14.00 14.08
N ALA A 334 -8.56 -15.14 13.52
CA ALA A 334 -7.67 -16.08 14.17
C ALA A 334 -6.55 -16.52 13.22
N LEU A 335 -5.33 -16.42 13.71
CA LEU A 335 -4.17 -16.98 12.99
C LEU A 335 -4.31 -18.50 12.85
N ALA A 336 -3.75 -19.07 11.79
CA ALA A 336 -3.59 -20.51 11.70
C ALA A 336 -2.82 -21.01 12.93
N PRO A 337 -3.12 -22.22 13.47
CA PRO A 337 -2.51 -22.70 14.71
C PRO A 337 -0.98 -22.68 14.70
N TRP A 338 -0.36 -22.95 13.56
CA TRP A 338 1.11 -22.92 13.42
C TRP A 338 1.66 -21.48 13.47
N GLN A 339 0.97 -20.52 12.86
CA GLN A 339 1.33 -19.09 12.91
C GLN A 339 1.21 -18.57 14.34
N ALA A 340 0.09 -18.86 15.01
CA ALA A 340 -0.12 -18.45 16.40
C ALA A 340 0.96 -19.00 17.33
N PHE A 341 1.39 -20.26 17.16
CA PHE A 341 2.42 -20.85 17.99
C PHE A 341 3.83 -20.35 17.65
N LEU A 342 4.14 -20.17 16.37
CA LEU A 342 5.46 -19.72 15.93
C LEU A 342 5.66 -18.22 16.18
N TYR A 343 4.69 -17.37 15.78
CA TYR A 343 4.87 -15.93 15.73
C TYR A 343 4.42 -15.19 17.01
N VAL A 344 3.37 -15.65 17.67
CA VAL A 344 2.83 -14.94 18.82
C VAL A 344 3.45 -15.45 20.11
N ASP A 345 4.37 -14.68 20.68
CA ASP A 345 4.99 -14.99 21.96
C ASP A 345 4.51 -14.01 23.04
N SER A 346 3.80 -14.51 24.06
CA SER A 346 3.30 -13.69 25.18
C SER A 346 4.41 -13.09 26.04
N ALA A 347 5.62 -13.70 26.02
CA ALA A 347 6.77 -13.17 26.73
C ALA A 347 7.44 -11.98 26.02
N GLN A 348 7.17 -11.80 24.72
CA GLN A 348 7.68 -10.66 23.97
C GLN A 348 6.98 -9.37 24.44
N PRO A 349 7.70 -8.28 24.70
CA PRO A 349 7.09 -7.01 25.12
C PRO A 349 6.05 -6.53 24.11
N ALA A 350 4.92 -6.03 24.60
CA ALA A 350 3.97 -5.28 23.79
C ALA A 350 4.22 -3.79 24.01
N GLY A 351 4.32 -3.05 22.93
CA GLY A 351 4.33 -1.59 22.92
C GLY A 351 2.93 -1.02 22.74
N SER A 352 2.86 0.17 22.16
CA SER A 352 1.60 0.78 21.71
C SER A 352 1.81 1.42 20.35
N TYR A 353 1.04 1.02 19.36
CA TYR A 353 1.04 1.70 18.08
C TYR A 353 0.33 3.07 18.16
N THR A 354 -0.54 3.26 19.15
CA THR A 354 -1.29 4.52 19.33
C THR A 354 -0.47 5.65 19.96
N THR A 355 0.80 5.42 20.27
CA THR A 355 1.73 6.46 20.72
C THR A 355 2.61 7.01 19.62
N GLN A 356 2.45 6.52 18.39
CA GLN A 356 3.16 7.02 17.23
C GLN A 356 2.69 8.45 16.87
N PRO A 357 3.46 9.21 16.08
CA PRO A 357 3.03 10.50 15.52
C PRO A 357 1.67 10.42 14.85
N LEU A 358 1.00 11.55 14.70
CA LEU A 358 -0.34 11.62 14.08
C LEU A 358 -0.28 11.80 12.57
N SER A 359 0.87 11.70 11.97
CA SER A 359 1.08 11.68 10.52
C SER A 359 2.25 10.79 10.16
N TYR A 360 2.23 10.31 8.93
CA TYR A 360 3.25 9.43 8.39
C TYR A 360 3.52 9.75 6.93
N PHE A 361 4.79 9.68 6.54
CA PHE A 361 5.22 9.79 5.16
C PHE A 361 6.03 8.56 4.77
N ALA A 362 5.46 7.72 3.93
CA ALA A 362 6.18 6.61 3.32
C ALA A 362 7.00 7.16 2.15
N ALA A 363 8.29 7.35 2.37
CA ALA A 363 9.14 8.12 1.46
C ALA A 363 9.39 7.44 0.11
N GLY A 364 9.36 6.12 0.04
CA GLY A 364 9.49 5.36 -1.21
C GLY A 364 8.30 5.60 -2.13
N PRO A 365 7.09 5.17 -1.76
CA PRO A 365 5.90 5.38 -2.58
C PRO A 365 5.39 6.83 -2.52
N ASN A 366 5.96 7.69 -1.70
CA ASN A 366 5.50 9.06 -1.46
C ASN A 366 4.06 9.17 -0.91
N HIS A 367 3.65 8.24 -0.06
CA HIS A 367 2.31 8.23 0.50
C HIS A 367 2.26 8.96 1.84
N VAL A 368 1.25 9.80 2.03
CA VAL A 368 1.00 10.57 3.26
C VAL A 368 -0.25 10.08 3.94
N ALA A 369 -0.18 9.80 5.23
CA ALA A 369 -1.35 9.56 6.07
C ALA A 369 -1.37 10.55 7.25
N VAL A 370 -2.56 11.02 7.63
CA VAL A 370 -2.77 11.95 8.73
C VAL A 370 -3.97 11.53 9.56
N ARG A 371 -3.94 11.86 10.86
CA ARG A 371 -5.08 11.60 11.76
C ARG A 371 -5.16 12.62 12.89
N SER A 372 -6.36 12.79 13.44
CA SER A 372 -6.57 13.70 14.57
C SER A 372 -6.17 13.06 15.91
N SER A 373 -6.31 11.75 16.02
CA SER A 373 -5.90 10.93 17.16
C SER A 373 -5.78 9.47 16.71
N TRP A 374 -5.46 8.57 17.64
CA TRP A 374 -5.51 7.12 17.44
C TRP A 374 -6.82 6.48 17.91
N ASP A 375 -7.82 7.28 18.27
CA ASP A 375 -9.14 6.78 18.64
C ASP A 375 -9.92 6.27 17.43
N THR A 376 -10.81 5.32 17.63
CA THR A 376 -11.65 4.75 16.57
C THR A 376 -12.62 5.76 15.92
N SER A 377 -12.84 6.90 16.56
CA SER A 377 -13.66 8.01 16.02
C SER A 377 -12.84 9.13 15.40
N ALA A 378 -11.52 8.94 15.26
CA ALA A 378 -10.64 9.98 14.73
C ALA A 378 -11.02 10.40 13.31
N THR A 379 -10.68 11.63 12.96
CA THR A 379 -10.57 12.04 11.56
C THR A 379 -9.26 11.49 11.01
N TRP A 380 -9.34 10.91 9.83
CA TRP A 380 -8.22 10.34 9.11
C TRP A 380 -8.24 10.82 7.65
N GLY A 381 -7.07 10.94 7.02
CA GLY A 381 -6.95 11.22 5.62
C GLY A 381 -5.64 10.72 5.04
N SER A 382 -5.66 10.43 3.75
CA SER A 382 -4.48 10.08 2.95
C SER A 382 -4.31 11.01 1.77
N PHE A 383 -3.08 11.13 1.31
CA PHE A 383 -2.70 11.77 0.07
C PHE A 383 -1.58 10.98 -0.60
N VAL A 384 -1.74 10.72 -1.88
CA VAL A 384 -0.84 9.90 -2.69
C VAL A 384 -0.21 10.74 -3.80
N PRO A 385 0.80 11.57 -3.49
CA PRO A 385 1.42 12.45 -4.50
C PRO A 385 2.26 11.74 -5.57
N GLY A 386 2.59 10.51 -5.39
CA GLY A 386 3.39 9.72 -6.33
C GLY A 386 3.57 8.40 -5.68
N THR A 387 4.33 7.50 -6.04
CA THR A 387 5.12 7.15 -7.21
C THR A 387 4.52 5.88 -7.80
N TYR A 388 4.23 5.86 -9.07
CA TYR A 388 3.92 4.61 -9.75
C TYR A 388 5.21 3.81 -9.90
N ILE A 389 5.27 2.63 -9.32
CA ILE A 389 6.41 1.74 -9.51
C ILE A 389 6.13 0.93 -10.75
N ASP A 390 6.73 1.35 -11.85
CA ASP A 390 6.50 0.67 -13.11
C ASP A 390 6.99 -0.77 -13.05
N SER A 391 6.01 -1.64 -13.15
CA SER A 391 6.22 -3.02 -13.52
C SER A 391 5.31 -3.30 -14.70
N THR A 392 5.89 -3.62 -15.81
CA THR A 392 5.17 -3.98 -17.04
C THR A 392 4.23 -5.16 -16.82
N ASP A 393 4.31 -5.85 -15.70
CA ASP A 393 3.64 -7.12 -15.46
C ASP A 393 2.61 -7.08 -14.33
N SER A 394 2.47 -5.95 -13.61
CA SER A 394 1.40 -5.81 -12.62
C SER A 394 0.25 -5.00 -13.20
N GLY A 395 -0.77 -5.68 -13.70
CA GLY A 395 -2.04 -5.07 -14.10
C GLY A 395 -2.90 -4.59 -12.92
N GLU A 396 -2.44 -4.83 -11.69
CA GLU A 396 -3.17 -4.57 -10.46
C GLU A 396 -2.81 -3.23 -9.81
N GLN A 397 -1.81 -2.54 -10.29
CA GLN A 397 -1.43 -1.25 -9.76
C GLN A 397 -2.41 -0.15 -10.22
N GLY A 398 -2.98 0.60 -9.26
CA GLY A 398 -3.87 1.73 -9.55
C GLY A 398 -3.14 2.96 -10.05
N TYR A 399 -3.83 3.80 -10.82
CA TYR A 399 -3.35 5.11 -11.28
C TYR A 399 -3.85 6.18 -10.30
N ASN A 400 -3.29 6.22 -9.13
CA ASN A 400 -3.79 6.98 -7.99
C ASN A 400 -2.91 8.17 -7.61
N SER A 401 -1.88 8.52 -8.41
CA SER A 401 -1.03 9.67 -8.13
C SER A 401 -1.87 10.96 -8.05
N GLY A 402 -1.83 11.61 -6.90
CA GLY A 402 -2.66 12.77 -6.58
C GLY A 402 -3.94 12.44 -5.81
N ALA A 403 -4.28 11.18 -5.62
CA ALA A 403 -5.50 10.76 -4.90
C ALA A 403 -5.53 11.23 -3.44
N VAL A 404 -6.73 11.51 -2.96
CA VAL A 404 -7.01 11.93 -1.57
C VAL A 404 -8.19 11.15 -1.05
N ALA A 405 -8.07 10.55 0.13
CA ALA A 405 -9.19 9.97 0.85
C ALA A 405 -9.31 10.60 2.25
N ILE A 406 -10.54 10.77 2.74
CA ILE A 406 -10.82 11.40 4.04
C ILE A 406 -11.99 10.67 4.69
N VAL A 407 -11.79 10.20 5.92
CA VAL A 407 -12.84 9.54 6.71
C VAL A 407 -12.97 10.12 8.12
N SER A 408 -14.13 9.96 8.71
CA SER A 408 -14.40 10.26 10.12
C SER A 408 -14.84 8.97 10.82
N GLY A 409 -13.96 8.40 11.62
CA GLY A 409 -14.16 7.06 12.16
C GLY A 409 -14.17 6.02 11.04
N ASP A 410 -15.32 5.40 10.80
CA ASP A 410 -15.60 4.48 9.68
C ASP A 410 -16.47 5.11 8.58
N THR A 411 -16.71 6.41 8.64
CA THR A 411 -17.60 7.08 7.71
C THR A 411 -16.78 7.84 6.67
N PRO A 412 -16.74 7.42 5.41
CA PRO A 412 -16.03 8.13 4.36
C PRO A 412 -16.71 9.47 4.04
N ILE A 413 -15.90 10.52 3.97
CA ILE A 413 -16.31 11.86 3.52
C ILE A 413 -15.94 12.01 2.05
N LEU A 414 -14.69 11.72 1.73
CA LEU A 414 -14.22 11.48 0.38
C LEU A 414 -13.60 10.08 0.35
N CYS A 415 -14.01 9.26 -0.59
CA CYS A 415 -13.45 7.93 -0.80
C CYS A 415 -12.75 7.88 -2.15
N ASN A 416 -11.66 7.14 -2.21
CA ASN A 416 -11.21 6.62 -3.48
C ASN A 416 -12.14 5.47 -3.83
N ALA A 417 -12.70 5.49 -5.02
CA ALA A 417 -13.56 4.42 -5.46
C ALA A 417 -12.69 3.20 -5.75
N THR A 418 -13.00 2.12 -5.06
CA THR A 418 -12.19 0.93 -5.06
C THR A 418 -12.23 0.15 -6.37
N GLY A 419 -11.23 -0.62 -6.62
CA GLY A 419 -10.78 -1.41 -7.75
C GLY A 419 -11.70 -1.81 -8.89
N GLN A 420 -12.97 -2.04 -8.65
CA GLN A 420 -13.91 -2.38 -9.75
C GLN A 420 -14.67 -1.19 -10.33
N LEU A 421 -14.58 -0.03 -9.69
CA LEU A 421 -15.30 1.16 -10.18
C LEU A 421 -14.74 1.77 -11.47
N PRO A 422 -13.44 1.69 -11.76
CA PRO A 422 -12.95 2.05 -13.09
C PRO A 422 -13.66 1.32 -14.22
N GLN A 423 -14.09 0.09 -13.98
CA GLN A 423 -14.84 -0.70 -14.96
C GLN A 423 -16.31 -0.27 -15.09
N VAL A 424 -16.84 0.40 -14.07
CA VAL A 424 -18.24 0.82 -14.02
C VAL A 424 -18.45 2.16 -14.71
N ASP A 425 -17.57 3.12 -14.52
CA ASP A 425 -17.72 4.47 -15.06
C ASP A 425 -16.69 4.87 -16.13
N GLY A 426 -15.75 3.97 -16.43
CA GLY A 426 -14.69 4.22 -17.39
C GLY A 426 -13.63 5.22 -16.89
N THR A 427 -13.59 5.49 -15.57
CA THR A 427 -12.59 6.32 -14.91
C THR A 427 -11.79 5.51 -13.90
N THR A 428 -10.79 6.09 -13.28
CA THR A 428 -10.03 5.42 -12.22
C THR A 428 -10.79 5.30 -10.91
N GLY A 429 -11.93 5.99 -10.79
CA GLY A 429 -12.64 6.10 -9.52
C GLY A 429 -11.95 6.94 -8.46
N GLU A 430 -10.77 7.48 -8.73
CA GLU A 430 -9.96 8.26 -7.81
C GLU A 430 -10.35 9.74 -7.80
N ASN A 431 -10.02 10.45 -6.72
CA ASN A 431 -10.29 11.88 -6.56
C ASN A 431 -9.19 12.71 -7.25
N LEU A 432 -9.24 12.76 -8.57
CA LEU A 432 -8.20 13.31 -9.44
C LEU A 432 -8.70 14.51 -10.27
N VAL A 433 -7.80 15.08 -11.04
CA VAL A 433 -8.11 16.04 -12.13
C VAL A 433 -8.35 15.27 -13.42
N TYR A 434 -9.34 15.68 -14.16
CA TYR A 434 -9.69 15.10 -15.46
C TYR A 434 -9.65 16.16 -16.54
N ALA A 435 -9.39 15.75 -17.75
CA ALA A 435 -9.39 16.60 -18.92
C ALA A 435 -10.25 15.98 -20.03
N ASP A 436 -10.88 16.85 -20.81
CA ASP A 436 -11.70 16.47 -21.94
C ASP A 436 -10.93 15.64 -22.96
N SER A 437 -11.56 14.63 -23.55
CA SER A 437 -10.88 13.77 -24.47
C SER A 437 -10.71 14.41 -25.85
N TYR A 438 -9.69 13.96 -26.55
CA TYR A 438 -9.32 14.41 -27.89
C TYR A 438 -10.40 14.15 -28.98
N ASN A 439 -11.41 13.34 -28.72
CA ASN A 439 -12.49 12.97 -29.64
C ASN A 439 -13.90 13.16 -29.06
N GLY A 440 -14.09 14.12 -28.18
CA GLY A 440 -15.42 14.50 -27.70
C GLY A 440 -15.99 13.67 -26.55
N GLY A 441 -15.18 12.93 -25.84
CA GLY A 441 -15.54 12.30 -24.57
C GLY A 441 -14.45 12.52 -23.52
N PRO A 442 -14.76 12.51 -22.23
CA PRO A 442 -13.75 12.71 -21.21
C PRO A 442 -12.66 11.68 -21.34
N ARG A 443 -11.41 12.12 -21.43
CA ARG A 443 -10.29 11.27 -21.08
C ARG A 443 -10.21 11.22 -19.57
N ALA A 444 -11.17 10.57 -19.04
CA ALA A 444 -10.92 9.82 -17.86
C ALA A 444 -9.68 8.96 -18.14
N LEU A 445 -8.87 8.83 -17.15
CA LEU A 445 -7.87 7.81 -17.11
C LEU A 445 -8.59 6.50 -17.46
N ASN A 446 -8.50 6.09 -18.72
CA ASN A 446 -9.29 4.98 -19.21
C ASN A 446 -8.57 3.71 -18.78
N ASN A 447 -8.69 3.41 -17.52
CA ASN A 447 -8.19 2.21 -16.95
C ASN A 447 -9.20 1.10 -17.17
N THR A 448 -9.23 0.56 -18.36
CA THR A 448 -9.78 -0.76 -18.54
C THR A 448 -8.69 -1.73 -18.09
N PHE A 449 -8.96 -2.47 -17.06
CA PHE A 449 -8.18 -3.61 -16.60
C PHE A 449 -7.67 -4.43 -17.81
N GLY A 450 -6.36 -4.62 -17.90
CA GLY A 450 -5.75 -5.34 -19.01
C GLY A 450 -5.68 -4.59 -20.35
N ALA A 451 -6.11 -3.33 -20.43
CA ALA A 451 -5.77 -2.52 -21.57
C ALA A 451 -4.30 -2.08 -21.41
N THR A 452 -3.44 -2.69 -22.16
CA THR A 452 -2.10 -2.18 -22.51
C THR A 452 -2.25 -0.88 -23.27
N GLY A 453 -2.99 0.05 -22.72
CA GLY A 453 -3.26 1.36 -23.30
C GLY A 453 -2.32 2.36 -22.66
N ILE A 454 -2.11 3.27 -23.31
CA ILE A 454 -1.75 4.68 -23.26
C ILE A 454 -1.08 5.17 -21.95
N MET A 455 -1.51 4.73 -20.75
CA MET A 455 -0.88 5.16 -19.50
C MET A 455 0.38 4.37 -19.12
N GLN A 456 0.48 3.11 -19.47
CA GLN A 456 1.72 2.35 -19.26
C GLN A 456 2.90 2.95 -20.05
N ALA A 457 2.63 3.58 -21.19
CA ALA A 457 3.67 4.27 -21.96
C ALA A 457 4.15 5.57 -21.27
N ALA A 458 3.29 6.21 -20.45
CA ALA A 458 3.66 7.40 -19.70
C ALA A 458 4.49 7.08 -18.44
N PHE A 459 4.35 5.88 -17.91
CA PHE A 459 5.01 5.42 -16.70
C PHE A 459 6.07 4.32 -16.93
N GLY A 460 6.61 4.18 -18.13
CA GLY A 460 7.67 3.21 -18.43
C GLY A 460 8.92 3.36 -17.53
N PRO A 461 9.80 2.35 -17.46
CA PRO A 461 10.97 2.38 -16.58
C PRO A 461 11.74 3.68 -16.68
N GLY A 462 11.85 4.41 -15.57
CA GLY A 462 12.46 5.74 -15.50
C GLY A 462 11.50 6.91 -15.77
N SER A 463 10.20 6.68 -15.98
CA SER A 463 9.18 7.73 -16.16
C SER A 463 8.36 8.03 -14.90
N ALA A 464 8.52 7.30 -13.82
CA ALA A 464 7.89 7.57 -12.54
C ALA A 464 8.35 8.92 -11.99
N LYS A 465 7.71 10.01 -12.45
CA LYS A 465 8.09 11.39 -12.12
C LYS A 465 7.15 12.02 -11.11
N THR A 466 5.97 11.47 -10.93
CA THR A 466 5.04 11.94 -9.89
C THR A 466 5.66 11.74 -8.52
N HIS A 467 5.76 12.79 -7.73
CA HIS A 467 6.40 12.70 -6.42
C HIS A 467 6.00 13.85 -5.49
N ALA A 468 6.26 13.68 -4.20
CA ALA A 468 6.16 14.74 -3.22
C ALA A 468 7.44 15.57 -3.22
N VAL A 469 7.33 16.89 -3.38
CA VAL A 469 8.48 17.80 -3.23
C VAL A 469 8.68 18.27 -1.80
N ASN A 470 7.67 18.12 -0.94
CA ASN A 470 7.78 18.44 0.47
C ASN A 470 6.83 17.54 1.29
N TYR A 471 7.18 17.38 2.54
CA TYR A 471 6.32 16.90 3.61
C TYR A 471 6.72 17.59 4.91
N GLU A 472 5.75 18.14 5.61
CA GLU A 472 6.00 18.73 6.92
C GLU A 472 4.83 18.52 7.87
N ASP A 473 5.15 18.28 9.14
CA ASP A 473 4.21 18.26 10.27
C ASP A 473 4.75 19.14 11.39
N ASN A 474 4.08 20.22 11.70
CA ASN A 474 4.46 21.10 12.80
C ASN A 474 3.57 20.95 14.05
N GLY A 475 2.74 19.91 14.09
CA GLY A 475 1.79 19.67 15.17
C GLY A 475 0.45 20.40 15.02
N THR A 476 0.39 21.50 14.27
CA THR A 476 -0.84 22.26 13.97
C THR A 476 -1.43 21.83 12.63
N PHE A 477 -0.57 21.71 11.64
CA PHE A 477 -0.94 21.26 10.30
C PHE A 477 0.06 20.22 9.78
N VAL A 478 -0.36 19.47 8.76
CA VAL A 478 0.50 18.68 7.89
C VAL A 478 0.36 19.23 6.48
N HIS A 479 1.46 19.34 5.77
CA HIS A 479 1.44 19.77 4.38
C HIS A 479 2.33 18.87 3.53
N SER A 480 1.83 18.55 2.34
CA SER A 480 2.61 17.89 1.30
C SER A 480 2.14 18.36 -0.07
N ARG A 481 3.06 18.46 -1.02
CA ARG A 481 2.77 18.80 -2.40
C ARG A 481 3.22 17.69 -3.35
N GLY A 482 2.28 17.25 -4.17
CA GLY A 482 2.53 16.41 -5.34
C GLY A 482 2.82 17.28 -6.57
N VAL A 483 3.84 16.90 -7.31
CA VAL A 483 4.24 17.54 -8.57
C VAL A 483 4.42 16.51 -9.67
N ASP A 484 4.53 17.00 -10.90
CA ASP A 484 4.63 16.18 -12.11
C ASP A 484 3.42 15.24 -12.30
N LEU A 485 2.29 15.55 -11.65
CA LEU A 485 1.09 14.72 -11.69
C LEU A 485 0.48 14.65 -13.11
N GLU A 486 0.77 15.64 -13.97
CA GLU A 486 0.38 15.64 -15.38
C GLU A 486 1.03 14.50 -16.17
N GLN A 487 2.07 13.87 -15.65
CA GLN A 487 2.73 12.73 -16.32
C GLN A 487 1.83 11.49 -16.39
N MET A 488 0.75 11.46 -15.62
CA MET A 488 -0.26 10.39 -15.70
C MET A 488 -1.12 10.45 -16.97
N TYR A 489 -1.12 11.56 -17.72
CA TYR A 489 -2.09 11.76 -18.80
C TYR A 489 -1.53 11.40 -20.16
N GLU A 490 -2.37 10.74 -20.96
CA GLU A 490 -2.13 10.44 -22.35
C GLU A 490 -3.26 11.00 -23.24
N PRO A 491 -2.93 11.53 -24.42
CA PRO A 491 -1.57 11.77 -24.89
C PRO A 491 -0.87 12.81 -24.05
N ALA A 492 0.44 12.63 -23.89
CA ALA A 492 1.29 13.58 -23.17
C ALA A 492 1.06 15.02 -23.68
N GLY A 493 0.86 15.95 -22.72
CA GLY A 493 0.68 17.36 -23.00
C GLY A 493 -0.78 17.85 -23.18
N ILE A 494 -1.79 17.00 -23.05
CA ILE A 494 -3.18 17.48 -22.87
C ILE A 494 -3.25 18.27 -21.56
N VAL A 495 -2.84 17.68 -20.45
CA VAL A 495 -2.52 18.39 -19.23
C VAL A 495 -1.01 18.62 -19.24
N SER A 496 -0.59 19.87 -19.28
CA SER A 496 0.82 20.23 -19.35
C SER A 496 1.40 20.61 -17.99
N GLN A 497 0.54 20.78 -16.97
CA GLN A 497 0.90 21.00 -15.58
C GLN A 497 -0.25 20.55 -14.69
N TRP A 498 0.08 19.79 -13.65
CA TRP A 498 -0.78 19.59 -12.50
C TRP A 498 0.06 19.43 -11.25
N THR A 499 -0.17 20.32 -10.30
CA THR A 499 0.36 20.22 -8.94
C THR A 499 -0.78 20.23 -7.95
N ARG A 500 -0.70 19.40 -6.92
CA ARG A 500 -1.69 19.35 -5.83
C ARG A 500 -1.01 19.58 -4.49
N ASP A 501 -1.49 20.57 -3.77
CA ASP A 501 -1.16 20.77 -2.36
C ASP A 501 -2.24 20.14 -1.50
N PHE A 502 -1.81 19.38 -0.52
CA PHE A 502 -2.64 18.79 0.53
C PHE A 502 -2.23 19.37 1.87
N ALA A 503 -3.12 20.13 2.50
CA ALA A 503 -2.90 20.70 3.81
C ALA A 503 -3.97 20.20 4.79
N TYR A 504 -3.55 19.52 5.86
CA TYR A 504 -4.43 19.09 6.94
C TYR A 504 -4.24 19.97 8.16
N VAL A 505 -5.22 20.77 8.50
CA VAL A 505 -5.27 21.59 9.71
C VAL A 505 -6.03 20.83 10.79
N ARG A 506 -5.31 20.43 11.83
CA ARG A 506 -5.91 19.65 12.91
C ARG A 506 -7.01 20.41 13.66
N PRO A 507 -8.09 19.72 14.10
CA PRO A 507 -8.26 18.27 14.09
C PRO A 507 -9.09 17.73 12.91
N GLY A 508 -9.58 18.52 11.97
CA GLY A 508 -10.55 17.99 11.00
C GLY A 508 -10.79 18.86 9.76
N VAL A 509 -9.86 19.72 9.38
CA VAL A 509 -9.98 20.56 8.19
C VAL A 509 -8.88 20.19 7.19
N PHE A 510 -9.29 19.84 5.97
CA PHE A 510 -8.40 19.55 4.86
C PHE A 510 -8.59 20.63 3.79
N VAL A 511 -7.50 21.14 3.30
CA VAL A 511 -7.48 22.12 2.20
C VAL A 511 -6.67 21.53 1.07
N VAL A 512 -7.32 21.27 -0.05
CA VAL A 512 -6.68 20.74 -1.26
C VAL A 512 -6.67 21.83 -2.31
N TYR A 513 -5.50 22.12 -2.83
CA TYR A 513 -5.32 23.16 -3.83
C TYR A 513 -4.60 22.62 -5.05
N ASP A 514 -5.27 22.71 -6.20
CA ASP A 514 -4.76 22.25 -7.49
C ASP A 514 -4.46 23.43 -8.40
N ARG A 515 -3.29 23.41 -9.03
CA ARG A 515 -2.94 24.27 -10.16
C ARG A 515 -2.82 23.43 -11.40
N THR A 516 -3.61 23.75 -12.40
CA THR A 516 -3.66 22.98 -13.66
C THR A 516 -3.40 23.87 -14.85
N THR A 517 -2.73 23.33 -15.87
CA THR A 517 -2.65 23.92 -17.21
C THR A 517 -2.97 22.82 -18.22
N SER A 518 -3.95 23.08 -19.08
CA SER A 518 -4.47 22.09 -20.03
C SER A 518 -4.73 22.73 -21.39
N THR A 519 -4.59 21.95 -22.45
CA THR A 519 -5.01 22.31 -23.81
C THR A 519 -6.41 21.79 -24.15
N ALA A 520 -7.03 21.05 -23.24
CA ALA A 520 -8.39 20.56 -23.37
C ALA A 520 -9.40 21.73 -23.35
N SER A 521 -10.56 21.52 -23.96
CA SER A 521 -11.66 22.49 -23.96
C SER A 521 -12.40 22.53 -22.63
N ASP A 522 -12.24 21.51 -21.79
CA ASP A 522 -12.80 21.38 -20.47
C ASP A 522 -11.84 20.55 -19.60
N THR A 523 -11.60 21.05 -18.39
CA THR A 523 -10.80 20.39 -17.36
C THR A 523 -11.57 20.44 -16.06
N TRP A 524 -11.62 19.36 -15.31
CA TRP A 524 -12.36 19.34 -14.06
C TRP A 524 -11.65 18.53 -12.99
N ILE A 525 -11.92 18.88 -11.73
CA ILE A 525 -11.57 18.07 -10.57
C ILE A 525 -12.75 17.19 -10.19
N SER A 526 -12.49 15.94 -9.87
CA SER A 526 -13.48 14.96 -9.40
C SER A 526 -13.30 14.61 -7.94
N TRP A 527 -14.43 14.49 -7.25
CA TRP A 527 -14.50 14.01 -5.87
C TRP A 527 -15.58 12.93 -5.77
N HIS A 528 -15.22 11.80 -5.17
CA HIS A 528 -16.14 10.68 -5.00
C HIS A 528 -16.65 10.59 -3.56
N THR A 529 -17.93 10.26 -3.42
CA THR A 529 -18.61 10.06 -2.13
C THR A 529 -19.40 8.75 -2.19
N GLU A 530 -19.43 8.00 -1.10
CA GLU A 530 -20.21 6.74 -1.02
C GLU A 530 -21.72 6.95 -0.93
N THR A 531 -22.15 8.16 -0.68
CA THR A 531 -23.58 8.54 -0.65
C THR A 531 -23.79 9.80 -1.44
N ALA A 532 -24.93 9.93 -2.09
CA ALA A 532 -25.28 11.17 -2.77
C ALA A 532 -25.27 12.34 -1.78
N PRO A 533 -24.45 13.39 -2.00
CA PRO A 533 -24.35 14.50 -1.08
C PRO A 533 -25.60 15.37 -1.11
N THR A 534 -25.87 16.02 0.01
CA THR A 534 -26.91 17.05 0.08
C THR A 534 -26.30 18.40 -0.25
N THR A 535 -26.76 19.01 -1.33
CA THR A 535 -26.35 20.39 -1.69
C THR A 535 -26.97 21.38 -0.73
N VAL A 536 -26.17 22.26 -0.15
CA VAL A 536 -26.61 23.33 0.74
C VAL A 536 -26.17 24.67 0.19
N SER A 537 -27.15 25.51 -0.13
CA SER A 537 -26.88 26.90 -0.54
C SER A 537 -26.21 27.65 0.61
N VAL A 538 -25.11 28.33 0.33
CA VAL A 538 -24.41 29.20 1.26
C VAL A 538 -24.62 30.65 0.87
N ALA A 539 -24.51 31.58 1.82
CA ALA A 539 -24.77 33.01 1.59
C ALA A 539 -23.82 33.66 0.56
N ASP A 540 -22.66 33.05 0.35
CA ASP A 540 -21.79 33.36 -0.78
C ASP A 540 -22.32 32.63 -2.02
N THR A 541 -23.05 33.34 -2.84
CA THR A 541 -23.91 32.82 -3.91
C THR A 541 -23.20 32.09 -5.04
N THR A 542 -21.90 31.97 -5.00
CA THR A 542 -21.10 31.36 -6.06
C THR A 542 -20.53 29.97 -5.68
N GLN A 543 -20.83 29.49 -4.47
CA GLN A 543 -20.22 28.27 -3.94
C GLN A 543 -21.24 27.46 -3.16
N GLU A 544 -21.38 26.21 -3.56
CA GLU A 544 -22.22 25.25 -2.87
C GLU A 544 -21.42 24.51 -1.81
N ARG A 545 -22.10 24.14 -0.75
CA ARG A 545 -21.60 23.18 0.23
C ARG A 545 -22.28 21.86 -0.02
N PHE A 546 -21.52 20.80 0.03
CA PHE A 546 -22.00 19.44 -0.12
C PHE A 546 -21.82 18.72 1.22
N ASP A 547 -22.95 18.39 1.84
CA ASP A 547 -22.96 17.66 3.10
C ASP A 547 -23.08 16.16 2.82
N VAL A 548 -22.22 15.39 3.45
CA VAL A 548 -22.19 13.92 3.45
C VAL A 548 -22.17 13.40 4.89
N PRO A 549 -22.47 12.12 5.12
CA PRO A 549 -22.24 11.54 6.42
C PRO A 549 -20.79 11.78 6.87
N GLY A 550 -20.62 12.16 8.12
CA GLY A 550 -19.28 12.42 8.71
C GLY A 550 -18.68 13.80 8.43
N GLY A 551 -19.19 14.57 7.45
CA GLY A 551 -18.59 15.87 7.14
C GLY A 551 -19.21 16.63 5.99
N SER A 552 -18.43 17.54 5.43
CA SER A 552 -18.85 18.33 4.27
C SER A 552 -17.65 18.79 3.46
N PHE A 553 -17.89 19.22 2.24
CA PHE A 553 -16.86 19.86 1.41
C PHE A 553 -17.42 21.05 0.61
N ARG A 554 -16.52 21.96 0.29
CA ARG A 554 -16.80 23.18 -0.51
C ARG A 554 -15.73 23.32 -1.58
N MET A 555 -16.17 23.50 -2.83
CA MET A 555 -15.31 23.92 -3.93
C MET A 555 -15.27 25.46 -3.93
N LEU A 556 -14.18 26.04 -3.49
CA LEU A 556 -14.01 27.47 -3.37
C LEU A 556 -13.48 28.13 -4.65
N LEU A 557 -12.75 27.39 -5.46
CA LEU A 557 -12.30 27.79 -6.80
C LEU A 557 -12.57 26.66 -7.80
N PRO A 558 -12.85 26.99 -9.07
CA PRO A 558 -13.09 28.33 -9.64
C PRO A 558 -14.33 28.98 -9.04
N LYS A 559 -14.32 30.34 -8.99
CA LYS A 559 -15.38 31.10 -8.31
C LYS A 559 -16.79 30.93 -8.91
N THR A 560 -16.87 30.67 -10.20
CA THR A 560 -18.13 30.61 -10.96
C THR A 560 -18.40 29.25 -11.55
N ALA A 561 -17.59 28.22 -11.22
CA ALA A 561 -17.77 26.89 -11.76
C ALA A 561 -19.07 26.25 -11.23
N ALA A 562 -19.82 25.66 -12.13
CA ALA A 562 -20.90 24.77 -11.77
C ALA A 562 -20.30 23.42 -11.28
N VAL A 563 -20.89 22.87 -10.24
CA VAL A 563 -20.58 21.52 -9.82
C VAL A 563 -21.62 20.56 -10.39
N THR A 564 -21.15 19.57 -11.12
CA THR A 564 -22.01 18.53 -11.68
C THR A 564 -21.97 17.31 -10.75
N THR A 565 -23.13 16.74 -10.49
CA THR A 565 -23.26 15.52 -9.67
C THR A 565 -23.61 14.36 -10.58
N VAL A 566 -22.73 13.35 -10.62
CA VAL A 566 -22.85 12.18 -11.49
C VAL A 566 -22.95 10.92 -10.65
N PRO A 567 -24.08 10.20 -10.66
CA PRO A 567 -24.13 8.84 -10.09
C PRO A 567 -23.22 7.90 -10.89
N VAL A 568 -22.28 7.24 -10.24
CA VAL A 568 -21.28 6.40 -10.90
C VAL A 568 -21.62 4.92 -10.74
N ALA A 569 -21.95 4.51 -9.53
CA ALA A 569 -22.36 3.15 -9.19
C ALA A 569 -23.36 3.15 -8.04
N ALA A 570 -23.86 1.98 -7.65
CA ALA A 570 -24.80 1.87 -6.55
C ALA A 570 -24.19 2.46 -5.25
N GLY A 571 -24.68 3.64 -4.85
CA GLY A 571 -24.23 4.38 -3.67
C GLY A 571 -23.09 5.37 -3.93
N ILE A 572 -22.36 5.29 -5.04
CA ILE A 572 -21.23 6.19 -5.31
C ILE A 572 -21.66 7.35 -6.22
N THR A 573 -21.29 8.54 -5.80
CA THR A 573 -21.55 9.77 -6.53
C THR A 573 -20.24 10.50 -6.77
N ARG A 574 -20.02 10.93 -8.01
CA ARG A 574 -18.92 11.79 -8.40
C ARG A 574 -19.41 13.24 -8.52
N LEU A 575 -18.65 14.15 -7.93
CA LEU A 575 -18.87 15.58 -8.10
C LEU A 575 -17.73 16.16 -8.94
N GLU A 576 -18.08 16.89 -9.95
CA GLU A 576 -17.15 17.47 -10.92
C GLU A 576 -17.22 18.98 -10.89
N THR A 577 -16.09 19.65 -10.72
CA THR A 577 -15.95 21.10 -10.83
C THR A 577 -15.22 21.41 -12.12
N HIS A 578 -15.94 21.94 -13.10
CA HIS A 578 -15.47 22.14 -14.47
C HIS A 578 -14.89 23.53 -14.72
N SER A 579 -13.89 23.62 -15.58
CA SER A 579 -13.36 24.86 -16.14
C SER A 579 -12.98 24.71 -17.61
N SER A 580 -13.29 25.73 -18.41
CA SER A 580 -12.83 25.85 -19.79
C SER A 580 -11.57 26.71 -19.95
N ASN A 581 -10.97 27.15 -18.86
CA ASN A 581 -9.75 27.95 -18.89
C ASN A 581 -8.54 27.04 -19.15
N ALA A 582 -7.59 27.53 -19.93
CA ALA A 582 -6.35 26.79 -20.21
C ALA A 582 -5.46 26.64 -18.96
N SER A 583 -5.53 27.60 -18.04
CA SER A 583 -4.92 27.51 -16.72
C SER A 583 -6.00 27.77 -15.68
N GLU A 584 -6.11 26.92 -14.69
CA GLU A 584 -7.15 27.01 -13.67
C GLU A 584 -6.64 26.54 -12.31
N ASP A 585 -7.16 27.20 -11.29
CA ASP A 585 -6.97 26.88 -9.89
C ASP A 585 -8.22 26.23 -9.32
N PHE A 586 -8.06 25.08 -8.67
CA PHE A 586 -9.14 24.47 -7.90
C PHE A 586 -8.79 24.49 -6.42
N LEU A 587 -9.68 25.01 -5.61
CA LEU A 587 -9.52 25.05 -4.15
C LEU A 587 -10.71 24.35 -3.50
N THR A 588 -10.46 23.23 -2.87
CA THR A 588 -11.47 22.44 -2.16
C THR A 588 -11.15 22.39 -0.68
N VAL A 589 -12.15 22.64 0.16
CA VAL A 589 -12.04 22.48 1.61
C VAL A 589 -12.97 21.35 2.05
N VAL A 590 -12.41 20.36 2.72
CA VAL A 590 -13.15 19.24 3.31
C VAL A 590 -13.09 19.36 4.83
N THR A 591 -14.21 19.15 5.49
CA THR A 591 -14.29 19.22 6.96
C THR A 591 -14.93 17.96 7.51
N ALA A 592 -14.30 17.39 8.52
CA ALA A 592 -14.89 16.32 9.30
C ALA A 592 -15.77 16.91 10.43
N GLY A 593 -16.94 16.34 10.61
CA GLY A 593 -17.91 16.81 11.60
C GLY A 593 -18.64 18.10 11.18
N THR A 594 -18.75 19.07 12.09
CA THR A 594 -19.48 20.31 11.85
C THR A 594 -18.73 21.22 10.90
N THR A 595 -19.38 21.65 9.83
CA THR A 595 -18.82 22.59 8.85
C THR A 595 -18.58 23.96 9.48
N PRO A 596 -17.35 24.46 9.51
CA PRO A 596 -17.05 25.80 9.99
C PRO A 596 -17.46 26.86 8.96
N ALA A 597 -17.64 28.10 9.43
CA ALA A 597 -17.67 29.24 8.53
C ALA A 597 -16.30 29.40 7.88
N MET A 598 -16.27 29.76 6.60
CA MET A 598 -15.04 29.99 5.86
C MET A 598 -15.16 31.08 4.85
N THR A 599 -14.04 31.75 4.60
CA THR A 599 -13.94 32.85 3.61
C THR A 599 -12.78 32.55 2.69
N ARG A 600 -13.02 32.51 1.37
CA ARG A 600 -11.96 32.40 0.38
C ARG A 600 -11.12 33.68 0.39
N LEU A 601 -9.82 33.53 0.26
CA LEU A 601 -8.83 34.59 0.14
C LEU A 601 -8.26 34.56 -1.27
N SER A 602 -8.54 35.59 -2.06
CA SER A 602 -8.04 35.71 -3.44
C SER A 602 -7.99 37.17 -3.88
N ALA A 603 -7.16 37.47 -4.87
CA ALA A 603 -7.14 38.77 -5.51
C ALA A 603 -8.47 39.11 -6.16
N SER A 604 -9.18 38.14 -6.73
CA SER A 604 -10.48 38.31 -7.37
C SER A 604 -11.61 38.65 -6.38
N ASP A 605 -11.45 38.35 -5.10
CA ASP A 605 -12.37 38.74 -4.03
C ASP A 605 -12.04 40.11 -3.42
N GLY A 606 -10.89 40.70 -3.80
CA GLY A 606 -10.42 41.99 -3.30
C GLY A 606 -9.90 41.94 -1.87
N ASN A 607 -9.73 40.74 -1.28
CA ASN A 607 -9.20 40.55 0.06
C ASN A 607 -7.71 40.13 0.07
N VAL A 608 -7.13 39.86 -1.08
CA VAL A 608 -5.66 39.77 -1.29
C VAL A 608 -5.26 41.00 -2.10
N ALA A 609 -4.51 41.90 -1.47
CA ALA A 609 -4.12 43.19 -2.05
C ALA A 609 -2.80 43.13 -2.82
N SER A 610 -1.90 42.21 -2.44
CA SER A 610 -0.65 41.98 -3.14
C SER A 610 -0.08 40.59 -2.78
N GLY A 611 0.81 40.11 -3.65
CA GLY A 611 1.39 38.75 -3.58
C GLY A 611 0.57 37.76 -4.38
N ALA A 612 1.26 36.78 -4.93
CA ALA A 612 0.65 35.66 -5.65
C ALA A 612 0.19 34.60 -4.61
N VAL A 613 -0.88 34.89 -3.90
CA VAL A 613 -1.41 33.96 -2.88
C VAL A 613 -2.92 33.80 -2.98
N VAL A 614 -3.36 32.60 -2.74
CA VAL A 614 -4.76 32.21 -2.71
C VAL A 614 -5.00 31.20 -1.57
N GLY A 615 -6.19 31.15 -1.03
CA GLY A 615 -6.49 30.16 0.02
C GLY A 615 -7.78 30.43 0.76
N VAL A 616 -7.81 30.11 2.03
CA VAL A 616 -9.02 30.15 2.84
C VAL A 616 -8.74 30.58 4.28
N HIS A 617 -9.65 31.34 4.85
CA HIS A 617 -9.79 31.56 6.28
C HIS A 617 -10.91 30.67 6.81
N VAL A 618 -10.59 29.76 7.72
CA VAL A 618 -11.52 28.80 8.33
C VAL A 618 -11.74 29.15 9.78
N LEU A 619 -12.99 29.34 10.17
CA LEU A 619 -13.43 29.65 11.53
C LEU A 619 -13.88 28.35 12.23
N SER A 620 -12.94 27.48 12.56
CA SER A 620 -13.18 26.22 13.23
C SER A 620 -12.85 26.31 14.74
N ALA A 621 -12.81 25.19 15.43
CA ALA A 621 -12.31 25.13 16.81
C ALA A 621 -10.90 25.72 16.95
N ARG A 622 -10.08 25.62 15.91
CA ARG A 622 -8.84 26.34 15.72
C ARG A 622 -8.98 27.21 14.47
N ASN A 623 -9.09 28.53 14.65
CA ASN A 623 -9.13 29.43 13.49
C ASN A 623 -7.83 29.34 12.72
N ALA A 624 -7.92 29.22 11.40
CA ALA A 624 -6.76 29.08 10.55
C ALA A 624 -6.91 29.86 9.25
N VAL A 625 -5.85 30.51 8.83
CA VAL A 625 -5.67 31.08 7.51
C VAL A 625 -4.63 30.25 6.77
N VAL A 626 -5.04 29.62 5.69
CA VAL A 626 -4.19 28.75 4.87
C VAL A 626 -4.06 29.39 3.49
N LEU A 627 -2.82 29.72 3.12
CA LEU A 627 -2.52 30.38 1.85
C LEU A 627 -1.47 29.60 1.08
N PHE A 628 -1.73 29.41 -0.20
CA PHE A 628 -0.84 28.81 -1.18
C PHE A 628 -0.35 29.85 -2.15
N ASN A 629 0.76 29.58 -2.79
CA ASN A 629 1.21 30.35 -3.95
C ASN A 629 0.29 30.05 -5.15
N ASP A 630 -0.27 31.08 -5.81
CA ASP A 630 -1.13 30.95 -6.99
C ASP A 630 -0.39 31.10 -8.32
N ASP A 631 0.95 31.16 -8.28
CA ASP A 631 1.76 31.19 -9.50
C ASP A 631 1.90 29.80 -10.12
N HIS A 632 1.51 29.66 -11.38
CA HIS A 632 1.69 28.45 -12.18
C HIS A 632 3.15 28.25 -12.66
N ALA A 633 4.05 29.19 -12.39
CA ALA A 633 5.45 29.05 -12.73
C ALA A 633 6.14 27.95 -11.90
N ALA A 634 7.14 27.30 -12.49
CA ALA A 634 7.83 26.20 -11.85
C ALA A 634 8.48 26.54 -10.50
N ALA A 635 8.88 27.78 -10.28
CA ALA A 635 9.53 28.21 -9.03
C ALA A 635 8.56 28.38 -7.85
N GLN A 636 7.29 28.68 -8.11
CA GLN A 636 6.20 28.76 -7.13
C GLN A 636 6.59 29.42 -5.80
N THR A 637 7.25 30.57 -5.82
CA THR A 637 7.76 31.24 -4.62
C THR A 637 7.17 32.63 -4.44
N THR A 638 6.61 32.90 -3.26
CA THR A 638 6.05 34.18 -2.87
C THR A 638 7.04 34.96 -2.02
N ALA A 639 7.44 36.16 -2.47
CA ALA A 639 8.37 37.02 -1.72
C ALA A 639 7.66 37.91 -0.67
N SER A 640 6.40 38.26 -0.91
CA SER A 640 5.60 39.08 0.02
C SER A 640 4.10 38.90 -0.24
N ALA A 641 3.28 39.14 0.77
CA ALA A 641 1.83 39.08 0.64
C ALA A 641 1.14 40.14 1.52
N THR A 642 0.02 40.68 1.05
CA THR A 642 -0.88 41.52 1.86
C THR A 642 -2.31 41.06 1.64
N TYR A 643 -2.98 40.70 2.71
CA TYR A 643 -4.35 40.19 2.67
C TYR A 643 -5.15 40.64 3.88
N THR A 644 -6.48 40.64 3.74
CA THR A 644 -7.43 41.08 4.78
C THR A 644 -8.32 39.90 5.19
N VAL A 645 -8.44 39.72 6.50
CA VAL A 645 -9.30 38.69 7.11
C VAL A 645 -10.27 39.33 8.12
N ALA A 646 -11.48 38.83 8.17
CA ALA A 646 -12.45 39.18 9.24
C ALA A 646 -12.23 38.18 10.39
N GLN A 647 -11.60 38.61 11.47
CA GLN A 647 -11.14 37.72 12.52
C GLN A 647 -11.73 38.11 13.88
N THR A 648 -12.45 37.17 14.49
CA THR A 648 -13.12 37.37 15.80
C THR A 648 -12.40 36.69 16.96
N ALA A 649 -11.40 35.87 16.67
CA ALA A 649 -10.54 35.21 17.62
C ALA A 649 -9.13 35.12 17.03
N ALA A 650 -8.12 34.76 17.83
CA ALA A 650 -6.78 34.50 17.34
C ALA A 650 -6.81 33.38 16.28
N ALA A 651 -6.00 33.53 15.25
CA ALA A 651 -5.90 32.57 14.15
C ALA A 651 -4.45 32.20 13.87
N ASP A 652 -4.21 30.94 13.55
CA ASP A 652 -2.96 30.48 12.95
C ASP A 652 -2.95 30.86 11.46
N HIS A 653 -1.88 31.49 11.05
CA HIS A 653 -1.62 31.82 9.65
C HIS A 653 -0.51 30.93 9.11
N VAL A 654 -0.77 30.29 7.98
CA VAL A 654 0.15 29.40 7.31
C VAL A 654 0.24 29.84 5.85
N LEU A 655 1.44 30.21 5.41
CA LEU A 655 1.73 30.58 4.03
C LEU A 655 2.76 29.59 3.48
N PHE A 656 2.36 28.85 2.47
CA PHE A 656 3.22 27.88 1.79
C PHE A 656 4.00 28.57 0.66
N ASP A 657 5.15 27.99 0.29
CA ASP A 657 5.98 28.42 -0.83
C ASP A 657 6.50 29.86 -0.73
N MET A 658 6.88 30.25 0.44
CA MET A 658 7.53 31.53 0.62
C MET A 658 8.97 31.49 0.09
N ALA A 659 9.37 32.53 -0.61
CA ALA A 659 10.73 32.67 -1.10
C ALA A 659 11.75 32.65 0.05
N SER A 660 12.88 32.00 -0.13
CA SER A 660 13.96 32.01 0.87
C SER A 660 14.42 33.44 1.15
N SER A 661 14.51 33.83 2.42
CA SER A 661 14.99 35.12 2.87
C SER A 661 16.03 34.96 3.97
N ALA A 662 17.26 35.37 3.71
CA ALA A 662 18.37 35.31 4.67
C ALA A 662 18.10 36.13 5.95
N SER A 663 17.24 37.14 5.88
CA SER A 663 16.86 38.00 7.00
C SER A 663 15.52 37.61 7.64
N GLY A 664 14.93 36.47 7.26
CA GLY A 664 13.61 36.05 7.70
C GLY A 664 12.49 36.95 7.16
N TYR A 665 11.34 36.94 7.84
CA TYR A 665 10.15 37.71 7.45
C TYR A 665 9.66 38.61 8.58
N ALA A 666 9.24 39.81 8.21
CA ALA A 666 8.45 40.69 9.06
C ALA A 666 6.96 40.47 8.78
N VAL A 667 6.18 40.35 9.83
CA VAL A 667 4.72 40.24 9.74
C VAL A 667 4.12 41.34 10.61
N THR A 668 3.20 42.07 10.01
CA THR A 668 2.40 43.10 10.70
C THR A 668 0.91 42.89 10.41
N ALA A 669 0.09 43.20 11.40
CA ALA A 669 -1.35 43.18 11.22
C ALA A 669 -1.95 44.52 11.69
N ALA A 670 -2.68 45.18 10.81
CA ALA A 670 -3.35 46.45 11.11
C ALA A 670 -4.85 46.20 11.27
N THR A 671 -5.40 46.69 12.37
CA THR A 671 -6.85 46.64 12.60
C THR A 671 -7.59 47.62 11.70
N GLY A 672 -8.59 47.07 11.00
CA GLY A 672 -9.50 47.83 10.14
C GLY A 672 -10.87 48.01 10.77
N SER A 673 -11.84 48.40 9.96
CA SER A 673 -13.24 48.53 10.38
C SER A 673 -13.89 47.15 10.58
N ALA A 674 -14.85 47.04 11.49
CA ALA A 674 -15.68 45.84 11.71
C ALA A 674 -14.92 44.55 12.04
N GLY A 675 -13.79 44.64 12.77
CA GLY A 675 -13.00 43.46 13.19
C GLY A 675 -12.16 42.86 12.06
N SER A 676 -11.95 43.55 10.95
CA SER A 676 -11.02 43.14 9.91
C SER A 676 -9.58 43.42 10.31
N LEU A 677 -8.67 42.55 9.88
CA LEU A 677 -7.22 42.67 10.06
C LEU A 677 -6.56 42.64 8.67
N THR A 678 -5.78 43.64 8.34
CA THR A 678 -4.93 43.61 7.16
C THR A 678 -3.53 43.11 7.57
N VAL A 679 -3.19 41.93 7.13
CA VAL A 679 -1.90 41.27 7.40
C VAL A 679 -0.95 41.55 6.24
N THR A 680 0.25 41.99 6.57
CA THR A 680 1.33 42.24 5.60
C THR A 680 2.56 41.43 5.98
N VAL A 681 3.05 40.65 5.03
CA VAL A 681 4.25 39.81 5.13
C VAL A 681 5.28 40.35 4.14
N THR A 682 6.49 40.64 4.63
CA THR A 682 7.60 41.17 3.81
C THR A 682 8.92 40.53 4.23
N PRO A 683 9.91 40.42 3.32
CA PRO A 683 11.27 40.01 3.71
C PRO A 683 11.87 40.91 4.76
N GLY A 684 12.66 40.33 5.66
CA GLY A 684 13.39 41.06 6.73
C GLY A 684 12.59 41.12 8.05
N GLY A 685 12.93 40.26 9.00
CA GLY A 685 12.26 40.22 10.30
C GLY A 685 12.51 38.92 11.08
N LYS A 686 11.74 38.75 12.15
CA LYS A 686 12.00 37.70 13.15
C LYS A 686 11.43 36.32 12.83
N PHE A 687 10.54 36.21 11.83
CA PHE A 687 9.91 34.94 11.50
C PHE A 687 10.73 34.19 10.47
N SER A 688 11.02 32.94 10.73
CA SER A 688 11.79 32.05 9.84
C SER A 688 10.87 31.09 9.12
N LEU A 689 11.27 30.70 7.92
CA LEU A 689 10.61 29.61 7.19
C LEU A 689 11.01 28.25 7.78
N THR A 690 10.14 27.28 7.60
CA THR A 690 10.52 25.87 7.70
C THR A 690 11.46 25.49 6.55
N ALA A 691 12.03 24.28 6.60
CA ALA A 691 12.83 23.75 5.49
C ALA A 691 12.02 23.60 4.20
N ALA A 692 10.71 23.39 4.33
CA ALA A 692 9.77 23.29 3.21
C ALA A 692 9.32 24.65 2.64
N GLY A 693 9.84 25.76 3.15
CA GLY A 693 9.44 27.10 2.69
C GLY A 693 8.13 27.63 3.28
N THR A 694 7.68 27.08 4.41
CA THR A 694 6.43 27.49 5.03
C THR A 694 6.66 28.54 6.11
N LEU A 695 5.88 29.62 6.08
CA LEU A 695 5.84 30.64 7.10
C LEU A 695 4.62 30.46 8.01
N THR A 696 4.85 30.41 9.32
CA THR A 696 3.75 30.27 10.31
C THR A 696 3.83 31.31 11.40
N PHE A 697 2.67 31.85 11.78
CA PHE A 697 2.53 32.82 12.86
C PHE A 697 1.10 32.86 13.37
N VAL A 698 0.88 33.42 14.55
CA VAL A 698 -0.47 33.69 15.10
C VAL A 698 -0.74 35.17 15.00
N VAL A 699 -1.94 35.52 14.54
CA VAL A 699 -2.45 36.90 14.59
C VAL A 699 -3.59 36.96 15.59
N ASN A 700 -3.46 37.84 16.57
CA ASN A 700 -4.49 38.12 17.58
C ASN A 700 -5.48 39.17 17.07
N THR A 701 -6.64 39.24 17.70
CA THR A 701 -7.71 40.18 17.31
C THR A 701 -7.34 41.66 17.48
N ASP A 702 -6.34 41.96 18.30
CA ASP A 702 -5.79 43.30 18.49
C ASP A 702 -4.73 43.69 17.44
N GLY A 703 -4.40 42.75 16.52
CA GLY A 703 -3.36 42.94 15.52
C GLY A 703 -1.95 42.59 16.02
N SER A 704 -1.78 42.10 17.22
CA SER A 704 -0.49 41.59 17.67
C SER A 704 -0.15 40.28 16.94
N VAL A 705 1.15 40.11 16.63
CA VAL A 705 1.64 38.93 15.88
C VAL A 705 2.66 38.20 16.70
N GLU A 706 2.45 36.89 16.87
CA GLU A 706 3.29 36.00 17.67
C GLU A 706 3.83 34.84 16.81
N ALA A 707 4.91 34.23 17.24
CA ALA A 707 5.36 32.98 16.63
C ALA A 707 4.32 31.86 16.88
N ALA A 708 4.05 31.06 15.88
CA ALA A 708 3.22 29.87 16.07
C ALA A 708 3.88 28.92 17.09
N SER A 709 3.08 28.34 17.97
CA SER A 709 3.55 27.35 18.92
C SER A 709 3.90 26.06 18.15
N THR A 710 5.18 25.82 17.96
CA THR A 710 5.65 24.58 17.36
C THR A 710 5.83 23.55 18.46
N THR A 711 4.87 22.65 18.64
CA THR A 711 5.16 21.35 19.26
C THR A 711 5.82 20.50 18.18
N SER A 712 7.13 20.59 18.07
CA SER A 712 7.90 19.75 17.13
C SER A 712 7.72 18.29 17.51
N THR A 713 6.86 17.59 16.79
CA THR A 713 7.06 16.15 16.63
C THR A 713 8.19 16.04 15.63
N THR A 714 9.30 15.42 16.02
CA THR A 714 10.44 15.21 15.13
C THR A 714 9.94 14.47 13.90
N PRO A 715 9.96 15.05 12.69
CA PRO A 715 9.60 14.31 11.50
C PRO A 715 10.57 13.13 11.35
N PRO A 716 10.16 12.02 10.75
CA PRO A 716 11.13 11.09 10.20
C PRO A 716 12.11 11.90 9.32
N PRO A 717 13.40 11.54 9.30
CA PRO A 717 14.38 12.32 8.58
C PRO A 717 13.90 12.54 7.15
N ALA A 718 13.89 13.81 6.74
CA ALA A 718 13.60 14.18 5.36
C ALA A 718 14.48 13.34 4.43
N PRO A 719 14.00 12.98 3.24
CA PRO A 719 14.86 12.37 2.25
C PRO A 719 16.09 13.26 2.10
N VAL A 720 17.25 12.75 2.44
CA VAL A 720 18.50 13.43 2.08
C VAL A 720 18.50 13.42 0.56
N ASP A 721 18.56 14.58 -0.05
CA ASP A 721 18.87 14.75 -1.46
C ASP A 721 20.31 14.22 -1.70
N ASP A 722 20.44 12.91 -1.68
CA ASP A 722 21.58 12.19 -2.20
C ASP A 722 21.13 11.41 -3.45
N ALA A 723 20.46 12.12 -4.34
CA ALA A 723 20.38 11.75 -5.74
C ALA A 723 21.75 11.99 -6.36
N GLY A 724 22.73 11.23 -5.92
CA GLY A 724 23.92 10.99 -6.71
C GLY A 724 23.42 10.43 -8.04
N ALA A 725 23.62 11.22 -9.10
CA ALA A 725 23.29 10.78 -10.45
C ALA A 725 23.80 9.35 -10.66
N PRO A 726 22.98 8.44 -11.20
CA PRO A 726 23.45 7.10 -11.51
C PRO A 726 24.69 7.23 -12.38
N PRO A 727 25.72 6.39 -12.18
CA PRO A 727 26.91 6.42 -13.00
C PRO A 727 26.47 6.27 -14.46
N PRO A 728 27.10 6.99 -15.40
CA PRO A 728 26.73 6.90 -16.80
C PRO A 728 26.89 5.45 -17.24
N VAL A 729 25.81 4.87 -17.78
CA VAL A 729 25.85 3.59 -18.46
C VAL A 729 26.78 3.78 -19.64
N GLU A 730 27.92 3.12 -19.63
CA GLU A 730 28.77 3.01 -20.81
C GLU A 730 27.94 2.28 -21.88
N THR A 731 27.54 3.02 -22.91
CA THR A 731 26.96 2.44 -24.12
C THR A 731 28.07 1.71 -24.86
N ASP A 732 28.08 0.39 -24.75
CA ASP A 732 28.93 -0.44 -25.58
C ASP A 732 28.40 -0.43 -27.02
N ALA A 733 29.30 -0.12 -27.94
CA ALA A 733 28.98 0.12 -29.31
C ALA A 733 28.82 -1.18 -30.10
N GLY A 734 27.68 -1.30 -30.80
CA GLY A 734 27.69 -1.93 -32.08
C GLY A 734 27.25 -3.39 -32.22
N VAL A 735 25.95 -3.56 -32.47
CA VAL A 735 25.50 -4.68 -33.32
C VAL A 735 24.64 -4.07 -34.45
N PRO A 736 24.93 -4.34 -35.72
CA PRO A 736 24.19 -3.77 -36.84
C PRO A 736 22.83 -4.43 -37.03
N PRO A 737 21.83 -3.71 -37.58
CA PRO A 737 20.51 -4.26 -37.82
C PRO A 737 20.50 -5.27 -38.97
N ASN A 738 19.89 -6.44 -38.74
CA ASN A 738 19.55 -7.36 -39.80
C ASN A 738 18.20 -6.95 -40.39
N ASN A 739 18.22 -6.58 -41.67
CA ASN A 739 17.04 -6.36 -42.51
C ASN A 739 16.50 -7.67 -43.08
N ALA A 740 15.21 -7.61 -43.40
CA ALA A 740 14.39 -8.49 -44.22
C ALA A 740 13.75 -9.67 -43.49
N ASP A 741 12.47 -9.94 -43.60
CA ASP A 741 11.73 -9.98 -44.86
C ASP A 741 10.22 -9.88 -44.62
N ALA A 742 9.53 -9.32 -45.62
CA ALA A 742 8.09 -9.20 -45.69
C ALA A 742 7.43 -10.55 -46.00
N GLY A 743 6.43 -10.93 -45.24
CA GLY A 743 5.57 -12.07 -45.53
C GLY A 743 4.13 -11.78 -45.16
N THR A 744 3.29 -11.79 -46.14
CA THR A 744 1.87 -11.47 -46.25
C THR A 744 0.97 -12.29 -45.31
N ASP A 745 -0.03 -11.61 -44.76
CA ASP A 745 -1.20 -12.16 -44.07
C ASP A 745 -1.99 -13.23 -44.85
N PRO A 746 -2.66 -14.12 -44.12
CA PRO A 746 -4.09 -14.23 -44.36
C PRO A 746 -4.94 -14.12 -43.08
N ALA A 747 -6.11 -13.51 -43.25
CA ALA A 747 -7.13 -13.25 -42.25
C ALA A 747 -7.58 -14.50 -41.47
N PRO A 748 -7.92 -14.37 -40.18
CA PRO A 748 -8.53 -15.45 -39.42
C PRO A 748 -10.06 -15.44 -39.56
N GLU A 749 -10.58 -16.61 -39.73
CA GLU A 749 -11.99 -16.94 -39.58
C GLU A 749 -12.44 -16.82 -38.14
N SER A 750 -13.68 -16.36 -37.97
CA SER A 750 -14.42 -16.28 -36.75
C SER A 750 -14.74 -17.66 -36.16
N ASP A 751 -14.43 -17.90 -34.89
CA ASP A 751 -15.27 -18.81 -34.14
C ASP A 751 -15.17 -18.58 -32.62
N GLY A 752 -16.36 -18.56 -31.97
CA GLY A 752 -16.64 -19.14 -30.67
C GLY A 752 -16.26 -18.37 -29.42
N GLY A 753 -17.16 -17.50 -28.95
CA GLY A 753 -17.07 -16.90 -27.62
C GLY A 753 -17.01 -17.93 -26.50
N HIS A 754 -16.03 -17.76 -25.62
CA HIS A 754 -16.10 -18.26 -24.26
C HIS A 754 -16.12 -17.07 -23.30
N SER A 755 -17.28 -16.91 -22.64
CA SER A 755 -17.45 -16.01 -21.51
C SER A 755 -16.57 -16.51 -20.34
N ARG A 756 -15.56 -15.76 -19.97
CA ARG A 756 -14.86 -15.99 -18.71
C ARG A 756 -15.72 -15.42 -17.59
N SER A 757 -16.29 -16.29 -16.77
CA SER A 757 -16.89 -15.92 -15.49
C SER A 757 -15.77 -15.71 -14.47
N GLY A 758 -15.60 -14.49 -14.00
CA GLY A 758 -14.72 -14.19 -12.87
C GLY A 758 -15.28 -14.79 -11.59
N CYS A 759 -14.47 -15.51 -10.85
CA CYS A 759 -14.77 -15.95 -9.49
C CYS A 759 -14.30 -14.91 -8.50
N ALA A 760 -15.20 -14.43 -7.65
CA ALA A 760 -14.85 -13.58 -6.51
C ALA A 760 -14.37 -14.45 -5.35
N PHE A 761 -13.23 -14.06 -4.77
CA PHE A 761 -12.69 -14.66 -3.55
C PHE A 761 -13.44 -14.12 -2.33
N ILE A 762 -14.20 -14.93 -1.66
CA ILE A 762 -14.72 -14.63 -0.33
C ILE A 762 -14.18 -15.71 0.62
N GLY A 763 -13.44 -15.29 1.60
CA GLY A 763 -12.98 -16.15 2.68
C GLY A 763 -14.14 -16.88 3.35
N ARG A 764 -14.12 -18.18 3.28
CA ARG A 764 -15.13 -19.20 3.62
C ARG A 764 -16.20 -19.44 2.56
N MET A 765 -16.04 -20.58 1.88
CA MET A 765 -16.94 -21.26 0.96
C MET A 765 -17.18 -20.58 -0.40
N LEU A 766 -16.46 -21.09 -1.37
CA LEU A 766 -16.87 -21.05 -2.77
C LEU A 766 -18.22 -21.76 -2.94
N HIS A 767 -19.26 -21.01 -3.23
CA HIS A 767 -20.44 -21.52 -3.87
C HIS A 767 -20.45 -21.06 -5.31
N CYS A 768 -19.97 -21.91 -6.22
CA CYS A 768 -20.28 -21.78 -7.63
C CYS A 768 -21.76 -22.13 -7.80
N LYS A 769 -22.60 -21.16 -8.16
CA LYS A 769 -23.92 -21.45 -8.71
C LYS A 769 -23.73 -21.70 -10.20
N GLU A 770 -23.94 -22.92 -10.62
CA GLU A 770 -24.28 -23.22 -12.00
C GLU A 770 -25.60 -22.50 -12.31
N GLY A 771 -25.56 -21.59 -13.26
CA GLY A 771 -26.77 -20.97 -13.80
C GLY A 771 -27.22 -21.74 -15.03
N ASP A 772 -28.49 -22.10 -15.06
CA ASP A 772 -29.21 -22.57 -16.24
C ASP A 772 -29.23 -21.54 -17.38
#